data_ccec69b97f772eb942c07b5f77c38118
#
_entry.id   ccec69b97f772eb942c07b5f77c38118
#
_cell.length_a   1.000
_cell.length_b   1.000
_cell.length_c   1.000
_cell.angle_alpha   90.00
_cell.angle_beta   90.00
_cell.angle_gamma   90.00
#
_symmetry.space_group_name_H-M   'P 1'
#
loop_
_entity.id
_entity.type
_entity.pdbx_description
1 polymer ?
#
loop_
_entity_poly.entity_id
_entity_poly.type
_entity_poly.pdbx_seq_one_letter_code
_entity_poly.pdbx_strand_id
1 'polypeptide(L)'
;MLHFIGDSAKRINWQSYCDNGVTRVKEVSTILGAMGIAQKMGMELDDKALVTLVCSDKGDTYGIPANENVIEWSIDSRQVGTEDFVILYDLDVAPRWQIPKTSGTTIACLKARNLHLLKNMTLKDAKKPELIPVISMNDLRTNGASISKAISWERTAIDFLRDLHYGISREILDRYPFFVVLLEADGLIVRQQDTLTLYFIPSKAEGDSGSLENEELRNSVCTEIIRQIVSGKYDFTRVLPDTLSMQVLPCYEELEAPESWSILNEKYGRDRLEIIETAKRIVIHGEKEILNSVPSCKYGALQTVDRMEIESYRAIVNLMKKYAQDKDTRPLSLAVFGFPGSGKSFGIKQIAKTLGGFEIFVYNLSQFTSLRELEVAFQEIRDASIKGERLPLVFFDEFDSSFNGEPLGWLKTFLAPMQDGVFMEDGRERQIGRAVFVFAGGTSTSFQNFISQDQNLFRKAKGPDFVSRLKGYLNIQGPNPTSKEDKVYIIRRAMLLRSLIIRNAKQLLDSDMRVNIDENILYALLTTETYRHGSRSLEFFISMSPLLGEKKWSSSLLPPRSQMDIHVDAEEFMSKITILAMCKELAKISHEMYLEAELAKTPNKDLQAVTHWENLNETYKKSNIAQMQYHVERFNDFCIGIRQKSPNSEKFTFKDEDLLKLAMAEHERWCKERIADGWVYGEKRDNEKKIHPSLVPWEQLSEEEKQKDIDVILRIITLFDRIGLELYYK
;
A
#
# COMPACT_ATOMS: atom_id res chain seq x y z
N MET A 1 33.28 -10.07 -27.01
CA MET A 1 33.67 -11.19 -26.12
C MET A 1 33.13 -10.92 -24.74
N LEU A 2 32.80 -11.92 -23.95
CA LEU A 2 32.26 -11.76 -22.62
C LEU A 2 33.31 -12.19 -21.59
N HIS A 3 33.70 -11.24 -20.74
CA HIS A 3 34.71 -11.47 -19.70
C HIS A 3 34.03 -11.45 -18.33
N PHE A 4 34.16 -12.52 -17.55
CA PHE A 4 33.69 -12.59 -16.18
C PHE A 4 34.85 -12.44 -15.19
N ILE A 5 34.72 -11.56 -14.23
CA ILE A 5 35.62 -11.38 -13.11
C ILE A 5 34.82 -11.51 -11.82
N GLY A 6 35.19 -12.42 -10.95
CA GLY A 6 34.54 -12.61 -9.68
C GLY A 6 34.84 -13.94 -9.03
N ASP A 7 34.20 -14.21 -7.91
CA ASP A 7 34.34 -15.45 -7.18
C ASP A 7 33.92 -16.64 -8.04
N SER A 8 34.81 -17.63 -8.18
CA SER A 8 34.56 -18.86 -8.96
C SER A 8 33.74 -19.89 -8.18
N ALA A 9 33.68 -19.76 -6.88
CA ALA A 9 33.15 -20.79 -6.01
C ALA A 9 31.62 -20.79 -5.97
N LYS A 10 31.07 -21.99 -6.09
CA LYS A 10 29.68 -22.27 -5.76
C LYS A 10 29.57 -22.34 -4.23
N ARG A 11 28.89 -21.38 -3.61
CA ARG A 11 28.65 -21.38 -2.16
C ARG A 11 27.35 -22.09 -1.85
N ILE A 12 27.34 -22.89 -0.79
CA ILE A 12 26.14 -23.52 -0.25
C ILE A 12 25.89 -22.89 1.10
N ASN A 13 24.79 -22.13 1.20
CA ASN A 13 24.30 -21.62 2.48
C ASN A 13 23.23 -22.56 3.01
N TRP A 14 23.28 -22.83 4.31
CA TRP A 14 22.22 -23.57 4.98
C TRP A 14 21.75 -22.85 6.24
N GLN A 15 20.47 -23.03 6.55
CA GLN A 15 19.95 -22.70 7.88
C GLN A 15 19.74 -24.00 8.65
N SER A 16 20.23 -24.04 9.88
CA SER A 16 20.02 -25.15 10.79
C SER A 16 19.16 -24.74 11.98
N TYR A 17 18.43 -25.68 12.54
CA TYR A 17 17.72 -25.52 13.80
C TYR A 17 17.99 -26.74 14.68
N CYS A 18 17.93 -26.55 16.01
CA CYS A 18 18.11 -27.65 16.96
C CYS A 18 16.72 -28.15 17.39
N ASP A 19 16.50 -29.45 17.19
CA ASP A 19 15.30 -30.15 17.62
C ASP A 19 15.72 -31.33 18.50
N ASN A 20 15.34 -31.31 19.77
CA ASN A 20 15.67 -32.35 20.76
C ASN A 20 17.18 -32.68 20.82
N GLY A 21 18.05 -31.68 20.74
CA GLY A 21 19.51 -31.86 20.77
C GLY A 21 20.12 -32.32 19.45
N VAL A 22 19.32 -32.49 18.39
CA VAL A 22 19.80 -32.85 17.06
C VAL A 22 19.72 -31.62 16.15
N THR A 23 20.87 -31.24 15.56
CA THR A 23 20.92 -30.16 14.56
C THR A 23 20.35 -30.65 13.24
N ARG A 24 19.28 -30.04 12.78
CA ARG A 24 18.63 -30.33 11.50
C ARG A 24 18.79 -29.15 10.54
N VAL A 25 18.92 -29.45 9.25
CA VAL A 25 18.97 -28.44 8.18
C VAL A 25 17.55 -28.08 7.79
N LYS A 26 17.21 -26.80 7.89
CA LYS A 26 15.90 -26.26 7.51
C LYS A 26 15.83 -25.91 6.02
N GLU A 27 16.86 -25.25 5.56
CA GLU A 27 16.95 -24.76 4.17
C GLU A 27 18.39 -24.82 3.66
N VAL A 28 18.52 -25.09 2.36
CA VAL A 28 19.79 -25.09 1.66
C VAL A 28 19.64 -24.26 0.39
N SER A 29 20.46 -23.22 0.22
CA SER A 29 20.52 -22.46 -1.02
C SER A 29 21.93 -22.48 -1.60
N THR A 30 22.00 -22.30 -2.91
CA THR A 30 23.25 -22.27 -3.64
C THR A 30 23.49 -20.88 -4.19
N ILE A 31 24.59 -20.26 -3.78
CA ILE A 31 25.09 -19.02 -4.37
C ILE A 31 25.96 -19.39 -5.57
N LEU A 32 25.63 -18.81 -6.71
CA LEU A 32 26.41 -18.99 -7.93
C LEU A 32 27.51 -17.93 -7.98
N GLY A 33 28.77 -18.34 -8.10
CA GLY A 33 29.86 -17.45 -8.50
C GLY A 33 29.82 -17.13 -10.00
N ALA A 34 30.82 -16.40 -10.49
CA ALA A 34 30.89 -15.98 -11.90
C ALA A 34 30.77 -17.16 -12.91
N MET A 35 31.37 -18.29 -12.61
CA MET A 35 31.24 -19.52 -13.40
C MET A 35 29.79 -20.05 -13.43
N GLY A 36 29.13 -20.07 -12.29
CA GLY A 36 27.75 -20.55 -12.20
C GLY A 36 26.76 -19.65 -12.96
N ILE A 37 26.98 -18.36 -12.97
CA ILE A 37 26.19 -17.42 -13.78
C ILE A 37 26.42 -17.65 -15.25
N ALA A 38 27.69 -17.83 -15.71
CA ALA A 38 28.01 -18.13 -17.08
C ALA A 38 27.33 -19.43 -17.58
N GLN A 39 27.36 -20.50 -16.75
CA GLN A 39 26.65 -21.74 -17.04
C GLN A 39 25.14 -21.56 -17.14
N LYS A 40 24.53 -20.81 -16.22
CA LYS A 40 23.09 -20.53 -16.22
C LYS A 40 22.66 -19.73 -17.47
N MET A 41 23.56 -18.97 -18.05
CA MET A 41 23.36 -18.27 -19.34
C MET A 41 23.43 -19.17 -20.54
N GLY A 42 23.71 -20.48 -20.40
CA GLY A 42 23.85 -21.43 -21.49
C GLY A 42 25.15 -21.22 -22.31
N MET A 43 26.13 -20.54 -21.71
CA MET A 43 27.46 -20.44 -22.33
C MET A 43 28.16 -21.79 -22.15
N GLU A 44 28.38 -22.50 -23.25
CA GLU A 44 29.40 -23.54 -23.29
C GLU A 44 30.73 -22.84 -23.09
N LEU A 45 31.48 -23.26 -22.06
CA LEU A 45 32.83 -22.77 -21.80
C LEU A 45 33.77 -23.36 -22.86
N ASP A 46 33.60 -22.88 -24.08
CA ASP A 46 34.58 -23.15 -25.13
C ASP A 46 35.85 -22.33 -24.82
N ASP A 47 37.02 -22.85 -25.21
CA ASP A 47 38.36 -22.29 -24.94
C ASP A 47 38.56 -20.81 -25.32
N LYS A 48 37.53 -20.15 -25.84
CA LYS A 48 37.53 -18.73 -26.23
C LYS A 48 36.90 -17.77 -25.21
N ALA A 49 36.20 -18.26 -24.20
CA ALA A 49 35.68 -17.40 -23.12
C ALA A 49 36.76 -17.33 -22.03
N LEU A 50 37.52 -16.26 -22.01
CA LEU A 50 38.49 -16.03 -20.95
C LEU A 50 37.73 -15.68 -19.67
N VAL A 51 37.39 -16.70 -18.87
CA VAL A 51 36.87 -16.50 -17.51
C VAL A 51 38.04 -16.23 -16.60
N THR A 52 38.26 -14.98 -16.30
CA THR A 52 39.26 -14.57 -15.34
C THR A 52 38.70 -14.75 -13.95
N LEU A 53 39.11 -15.78 -13.26
CA LEU A 53 38.63 -16.11 -11.90
C LEU A 53 39.47 -15.34 -10.89
N VAL A 54 38.81 -14.53 -10.10
CA VAL A 54 39.42 -13.89 -8.93
C VAL A 54 38.83 -14.53 -7.70
N CYS A 55 39.63 -15.25 -6.94
CA CYS A 55 39.23 -15.74 -5.62
C CYS A 55 39.40 -14.63 -4.60
N SER A 56 38.31 -14.13 -4.02
CA SER A 56 38.40 -13.27 -2.84
C SER A 56 38.65 -14.13 -1.61
N ASP A 57 39.83 -14.02 -1.04
CA ASP A 57 40.22 -14.70 0.18
C ASP A 57 39.74 -13.93 1.41
N LYS A 58 38.54 -14.14 1.89
CA LYS A 58 38.18 -13.89 3.30
C LYS A 58 37.12 -14.86 3.80
N GLY A 59 37.60 -15.91 4.34
CA GLY A 59 37.41 -16.47 5.64
C GLY A 59 36.03 -16.88 6.13
N ASP A 60 35.00 -17.04 5.29
CA ASP A 60 33.74 -17.66 5.71
C ASP A 60 33.24 -18.74 4.70
N THR A 61 34.15 -19.28 3.92
CA THR A 61 33.86 -20.38 3.01
C THR A 61 34.34 -21.69 3.61
N TYR A 62 33.43 -22.63 3.77
CA TYR A 62 33.68 -23.96 4.23
C TYR A 62 34.84 -24.63 3.48
N GLY A 63 35.92 -24.92 4.20
CA GLY A 63 36.92 -25.93 3.84
C GLY A 63 37.92 -25.57 2.77
N ILE A 64 38.01 -24.33 2.31
CA ILE A 64 39.14 -23.86 1.48
C ILE A 64 40.07 -23.07 2.39
N PRO A 65 41.34 -23.51 2.55
CA PRO A 65 42.30 -22.78 3.37
C PRO A 65 42.50 -21.38 2.78
N ALA A 66 42.49 -20.38 3.63
CA ALA A 66 42.86 -19.01 3.28
C ALA A 66 44.28 -19.02 2.73
N ASN A 67 44.42 -18.86 1.42
CA ASN A 67 45.73 -18.63 0.85
C ASN A 67 46.06 -17.15 0.92
N GLU A 68 47.13 -16.80 1.61
CA GLU A 68 47.60 -15.42 1.81
C GLU A 68 48.05 -14.70 0.51
N ASN A 69 47.99 -15.35 -0.63
CA ASN A 69 48.37 -14.78 -1.92
C ASN A 69 47.20 -14.07 -2.58
N VAL A 70 47.04 -12.79 -2.31
CA VAL A 70 46.22 -11.89 -3.11
C VAL A 70 46.82 -11.79 -4.51
N ILE A 71 46.26 -12.50 -5.49
CA ILE A 71 46.60 -12.32 -6.88
C ILE A 71 46.00 -11.01 -7.34
N GLU A 72 46.83 -9.99 -7.55
CA GLU A 72 46.42 -8.77 -8.27
C GLU A 72 46.18 -9.13 -9.74
N TRP A 73 44.89 -9.15 -10.12
CA TRP A 73 44.50 -9.29 -11.51
C TRP A 73 44.26 -7.92 -12.10
N SER A 74 45.10 -7.51 -13.05
CA SER A 74 44.82 -6.45 -14.00
C SER A 74 44.39 -7.09 -15.32
N ILE A 75 43.13 -6.87 -15.74
CA ILE A 75 42.80 -7.15 -17.16
C ILE A 75 43.61 -6.14 -17.97
N ASP A 76 44.50 -6.65 -18.81
CA ASP A 76 45.22 -5.78 -19.73
C ASP A 76 44.20 -5.13 -20.68
N SER A 77 44.05 -3.83 -20.58
CA SER A 77 43.10 -3.02 -21.36
C SER A 77 43.30 -3.21 -22.88
N ARG A 78 44.44 -3.81 -23.30
CA ARG A 78 44.72 -4.17 -24.67
C ARG A 78 44.02 -5.46 -25.15
N GLN A 79 43.48 -6.26 -24.23
CA GLN A 79 42.80 -7.52 -24.54
C GLN A 79 41.26 -7.35 -24.61
N VAL A 80 40.70 -6.22 -24.17
CA VAL A 80 39.25 -5.96 -24.17
C VAL A 80 38.92 -5.04 -25.35
N GLY A 81 38.17 -5.55 -26.31
CA GLY A 81 37.67 -4.77 -27.44
C GLY A 81 36.55 -3.80 -27.06
N THR A 82 36.26 -2.83 -27.92
CA THR A 82 35.20 -1.84 -27.72
C THR A 82 33.78 -2.44 -27.68
N GLU A 83 33.61 -3.64 -28.22
CA GLU A 83 32.35 -4.39 -28.25
C GLU A 83 32.32 -5.51 -27.19
N ASP A 84 33.33 -5.60 -26.34
CA ASP A 84 33.40 -6.60 -25.30
C ASP A 84 32.66 -6.18 -24.04
N PHE A 85 32.12 -7.15 -23.31
CA PHE A 85 31.48 -6.96 -22.03
C PHE A 85 32.36 -7.51 -20.91
N VAL A 86 32.54 -6.73 -19.85
CA VAL A 86 33.25 -7.14 -18.63
C VAL A 86 32.25 -7.21 -17.49
N ILE A 87 32.11 -8.38 -16.90
CA ILE A 87 31.19 -8.61 -15.79
C ILE A 87 31.99 -8.80 -14.51
N LEU A 88 31.83 -7.87 -13.57
CA LEU A 88 32.38 -7.95 -12.22
C LEU A 88 31.29 -8.50 -11.30
N TYR A 89 31.45 -9.75 -10.89
CA TYR A 89 30.42 -10.43 -10.10
C TYR A 89 30.92 -10.81 -8.71
N ASP A 90 30.15 -10.41 -7.71
CA ASP A 90 30.35 -10.77 -6.28
C ASP A 90 31.75 -10.48 -5.74
N LEU A 91 32.34 -9.36 -6.16
CA LEU A 91 33.60 -8.91 -5.66
C LEU A 91 33.46 -8.33 -4.24
N ASP A 92 34.16 -8.93 -3.28
CA ASP A 92 34.41 -8.29 -1.98
C ASP A 92 35.50 -7.24 -2.20
N VAL A 93 35.09 -5.99 -2.36
CA VAL A 93 36.00 -4.93 -2.78
C VAL A 93 36.90 -4.53 -1.62
N ALA A 94 38.07 -5.15 -1.58
CA ALA A 94 39.15 -4.69 -0.72
C ALA A 94 39.70 -3.34 -1.23
N PRO A 95 40.29 -2.48 -0.36
CA PRO A 95 40.84 -1.17 -0.73
C PRO A 95 41.91 -1.21 -1.85
N ARG A 96 42.41 -2.38 -2.19
CA ARG A 96 43.44 -2.61 -3.21
C ARG A 96 42.91 -2.95 -4.60
N TRP A 97 41.59 -3.12 -4.77
CA TRP A 97 41.01 -3.41 -6.07
C TRP A 97 40.97 -2.16 -6.95
N GLN A 98 41.71 -2.16 -8.04
CA GLN A 98 41.53 -1.22 -9.13
C GLN A 98 40.65 -1.89 -10.16
N ILE A 99 39.45 -1.34 -10.38
CA ILE A 99 38.62 -1.79 -11.49
C ILE A 99 39.38 -1.51 -12.79
N PRO A 100 39.60 -2.52 -13.63
CA PRO A 100 40.38 -2.34 -14.83
C PRO A 100 39.75 -1.30 -15.74
N LYS A 101 40.57 -0.42 -16.33
CA LYS A 101 40.15 0.46 -17.40
C LYS A 101 39.80 -0.41 -18.60
N THR A 102 38.53 -0.57 -18.90
CA THR A 102 38.05 -1.33 -20.03
C THR A 102 37.54 -0.39 -21.10
N SER A 103 37.62 -0.82 -22.36
CA SER A 103 36.99 -0.12 -23.47
C SER A 103 35.59 -0.62 -23.78
N GLY A 104 35.13 -1.68 -23.11
CA GLY A 104 33.82 -2.29 -23.25
C GLY A 104 32.84 -1.95 -22.15
N THR A 105 31.62 -2.44 -22.22
CA THR A 105 30.58 -2.26 -21.18
C THR A 105 30.94 -3.08 -19.94
N THR A 106 30.96 -2.44 -18.77
CA THR A 106 31.25 -3.08 -17.50
C THR A 106 30.00 -3.17 -16.63
N ILE A 107 29.65 -4.39 -16.21
CA ILE A 107 28.55 -4.66 -15.31
C ILE A 107 29.14 -5.08 -13.97
N ALA A 108 28.83 -4.34 -12.91
CA ALA A 108 29.29 -4.67 -11.58
C ALA A 108 28.14 -5.15 -10.70
N CYS A 109 28.25 -6.38 -10.21
CA CYS A 109 27.42 -6.91 -9.15
C CYS A 109 28.28 -7.00 -7.90
N LEU A 110 28.29 -5.94 -7.12
CA LEU A 110 29.18 -5.80 -5.99
C LEU A 110 28.51 -6.23 -4.69
N LYS A 111 29.14 -7.13 -3.97
CA LYS A 111 28.92 -7.34 -2.54
C LYS A 111 29.74 -6.30 -1.80
N ALA A 112 29.27 -5.06 -1.81
CA ALA A 112 30.11 -3.95 -1.42
C ALA A 112 30.05 -3.70 0.08
N ARG A 113 30.94 -4.27 0.86
CA ARG A 113 31.27 -3.70 2.18
C ARG A 113 31.87 -2.29 2.06
N ASN A 114 32.30 -1.89 0.87
CA ASN A 114 32.93 -0.60 0.61
C ASN A 114 32.46 0.03 -0.71
N LEU A 115 31.32 0.73 -0.65
CA LEU A 115 30.75 1.47 -1.79
C LEU A 115 31.59 2.68 -2.25
N HIS A 116 32.67 3.03 -1.52
CA HIS A 116 33.56 4.14 -1.89
C HIS A 116 34.24 3.95 -3.25
N LEU A 117 34.33 2.74 -3.76
CA LEU A 117 34.86 2.52 -5.09
C LEU A 117 33.91 3.01 -6.18
N LEU A 118 32.62 2.77 -6.04
CA LEU A 118 31.62 3.30 -6.98
C LEU A 118 31.64 4.83 -6.98
N LYS A 119 31.85 5.46 -5.81
CA LYS A 119 32.00 6.91 -5.68
C LYS A 119 33.22 7.45 -6.42
N ASN A 120 34.35 6.73 -6.41
CA ASN A 120 35.62 7.17 -6.94
C ASN A 120 35.91 6.69 -8.39
N MET A 121 35.02 5.88 -8.96
CA MET A 121 35.15 5.44 -10.34
C MET A 121 34.98 6.63 -11.29
N THR A 122 36.06 7.03 -11.95
CA THR A 122 36.03 8.04 -13.00
C THR A 122 35.46 7.40 -14.27
N LEU A 123 34.18 7.65 -14.54
CA LEU A 123 33.58 7.42 -15.85
C LEU A 123 34.21 8.48 -16.81
N LYS A 124 35.34 8.13 -17.43
CA LYS A 124 35.91 8.98 -18.47
C LYS A 124 35.13 8.70 -19.75
N ASP A 125 34.44 9.73 -20.20
CA ASP A 125 33.64 9.80 -21.42
C ASP A 125 32.33 8.99 -21.45
N ALA A 126 31.23 9.73 -21.58
CA ALA A 126 29.84 9.29 -21.66
C ALA A 126 29.51 8.33 -22.84
N LYS A 127 30.49 7.87 -23.58
CA LYS A 127 30.27 7.05 -24.78
C LYS A 127 30.56 5.55 -24.63
N LYS A 128 31.28 5.07 -23.62
CA LYS A 128 31.56 3.65 -23.26
C LYS A 128 32.80 3.61 -22.36
N PRO A 129 32.87 2.85 -21.26
CA PRO A 129 32.00 1.73 -20.86
C PRO A 129 30.84 2.15 -19.95
N GLU A 130 29.68 1.59 -20.16
CA GLU A 130 28.56 1.70 -19.23
C GLU A 130 28.80 0.76 -18.05
N LEU A 131 28.96 1.30 -16.87
CA LEU A 131 29.02 0.53 -15.64
C LEU A 131 27.64 0.50 -15.00
N ILE A 132 27.08 -0.69 -14.78
CA ILE A 132 25.79 -0.90 -14.14
C ILE A 132 26.03 -1.50 -12.76
N PRO A 133 25.92 -0.74 -11.67
CA PRO A 133 26.01 -1.28 -10.31
C PRO A 133 24.79 -2.14 -9.98
N VAL A 134 25.02 -3.30 -9.37
CA VAL A 134 23.99 -4.12 -8.70
C VAL A 134 24.41 -4.24 -7.24
N ILE A 135 23.73 -3.56 -6.35
CA ILE A 135 24.09 -3.44 -4.94
C ILE A 135 22.93 -3.85 -4.04
N SER A 136 23.23 -4.19 -2.78
CA SER A 136 22.19 -4.45 -1.78
C SER A 136 21.79 -3.16 -1.06
N MET A 137 20.52 -3.02 -0.72
CA MET A 137 20.03 -1.94 0.15
C MET A 137 20.73 -1.98 1.53
N ASN A 138 21.06 -3.16 2.04
CA ASN A 138 21.80 -3.28 3.29
C ASN A 138 23.22 -2.72 3.19
N ASP A 139 23.86 -2.80 2.02
CA ASP A 139 25.18 -2.19 1.81
C ASP A 139 25.09 -0.66 1.85
N LEU A 140 24.04 -0.07 1.26
CA LEU A 140 23.79 1.37 1.40
C LEU A 140 23.59 1.78 2.85
N ARG A 141 22.80 1.02 3.62
CA ARG A 141 22.56 1.27 5.05
C ARG A 141 23.85 1.15 5.86
N THR A 142 24.68 0.13 5.60
CA THR A 142 25.96 -0.06 6.28
C THR A 142 26.92 1.09 5.98
N ASN A 143 26.82 1.70 4.83
CA ASN A 143 27.61 2.88 4.45
C ASN A 143 26.95 4.21 4.88
N GLY A 144 25.88 4.19 5.68
CA GLY A 144 25.28 5.36 6.31
C GLY A 144 23.98 5.87 5.69
N ALA A 145 23.41 5.17 4.71
CA ALA A 145 22.11 5.54 4.16
C ALA A 145 21.00 5.39 5.21
N SER A 146 20.18 6.45 5.36
CA SER A 146 19.10 6.49 6.34
C SER A 146 17.79 5.99 5.73
N ILE A 147 17.72 4.68 5.50
CA ILE A 147 16.59 4.02 4.81
C ILE A 147 15.97 2.98 5.74
N SER A 148 14.67 3.09 5.99
CA SER A 148 13.92 2.16 6.84
C SER A 148 13.96 0.72 6.30
N LYS A 149 13.90 -0.26 7.22
CA LYS A 149 13.90 -1.69 6.89
C LYS A 149 12.67 -2.36 7.48
N ALA A 150 12.07 -3.29 6.72
CA ALA A 150 10.99 -4.19 7.17
C ALA A 150 9.73 -3.49 7.71
N ILE A 151 9.41 -2.30 7.20
CA ILE A 151 8.21 -1.53 7.61
C ILE A 151 7.16 -1.54 6.52
N SER A 152 7.40 -0.88 5.39
CA SER A 152 6.56 -0.93 4.19
C SER A 152 7.40 -0.70 2.93
N TRP A 153 6.87 -1.11 1.78
CA TRP A 153 7.52 -0.85 0.49
C TRP A 153 7.57 0.63 0.19
N GLU A 154 6.48 1.33 0.50
CA GLU A 154 6.37 2.77 0.31
C GLU A 154 7.36 3.53 1.19
N ARG A 155 7.53 3.11 2.45
CA ARG A 155 8.50 3.74 3.35
C ARG A 155 9.92 3.55 2.86
N THR A 156 10.29 2.32 2.51
CA THR A 156 11.62 2.03 1.96
C THR A 156 11.88 2.82 0.68
N ALA A 157 10.88 2.91 -0.22
CA ALA A 157 10.99 3.67 -1.46
C ALA A 157 11.18 5.17 -1.23
N ILE A 158 10.37 5.78 -0.38
CA ILE A 158 10.46 7.23 -0.06
C ILE A 158 11.77 7.55 0.65
N ASP A 159 12.19 6.73 1.61
CA ASP A 159 13.46 6.92 2.29
C ASP A 159 14.65 6.80 1.31
N PHE A 160 14.57 5.85 0.36
CA PHE A 160 15.58 5.72 -0.70
C PHE A 160 15.59 6.92 -1.64
N LEU A 161 14.43 7.40 -2.09
CA LEU A 161 14.33 8.59 -2.94
C LEU A 161 14.91 9.82 -2.22
N ARG A 162 14.61 10.00 -0.94
CA ARG A 162 15.17 11.07 -0.12
C ARG A 162 16.69 10.94 0.00
N ASP A 163 17.20 9.74 0.25
CA ASP A 163 18.65 9.49 0.38
C ASP A 163 19.37 9.61 -0.97
N LEU A 164 18.71 9.25 -2.07
CA LEU A 164 19.22 9.47 -3.43
C LEU A 164 19.27 10.96 -3.79
N HIS A 165 18.41 11.79 -3.17
CA HIS A 165 18.38 13.23 -3.42
C HIS A 165 19.34 13.99 -2.49
N TYR A 166 19.42 13.66 -1.20
CA TYR A 166 20.18 14.40 -0.17
C TYR A 166 21.27 13.59 0.55
N GLY A 167 21.27 12.28 0.44
CA GLY A 167 22.08 11.39 1.27
C GLY A 167 23.26 10.76 0.56
N ILE A 168 23.76 9.68 1.18
CA ILE A 168 24.93 8.94 0.69
C ILE A 168 24.64 8.20 -0.63
N SER A 169 23.42 7.77 -0.85
CA SER A 169 23.03 7.12 -2.10
C SER A 169 23.22 8.04 -3.30
N ARG A 170 23.00 9.36 -3.16
CA ARG A 170 23.32 10.35 -4.18
C ARG A 170 24.80 10.34 -4.55
N GLU A 171 25.67 10.38 -3.54
CA GLU A 171 27.11 10.42 -3.77
C GLU A 171 27.62 9.18 -4.50
N ILE A 172 26.96 8.03 -4.28
CA ILE A 172 27.35 6.75 -4.86
C ILE A 172 26.71 6.49 -6.21
N LEU A 173 25.39 6.72 -6.35
CA LEU A 173 24.57 6.23 -7.45
C LEU A 173 24.17 7.29 -8.47
N ASP A 174 24.18 8.56 -8.14
CA ASP A 174 23.61 9.62 -9.00
C ASP A 174 24.24 9.68 -10.40
N ARG A 175 25.51 9.38 -10.48
CA ARG A 175 26.28 9.36 -11.73
C ARG A 175 25.95 8.18 -12.67
N TYR A 176 25.23 7.16 -12.18
CA TYR A 176 24.93 5.95 -12.94
C TYR A 176 23.51 6.06 -13.53
N PRO A 177 23.37 6.16 -14.87
CA PRO A 177 22.05 6.18 -15.50
C PRO A 177 21.32 4.84 -15.39
N PHE A 178 22.05 3.76 -15.09
CA PHE A 178 21.49 2.44 -14.84
C PHE A 178 22.10 1.85 -13.57
N PHE A 179 21.25 1.40 -12.66
CA PHE A 179 21.66 0.64 -11.49
C PHE A 179 20.51 -0.23 -10.95
N VAL A 180 20.85 -1.22 -10.17
CA VAL A 180 19.90 -2.07 -9.45
C VAL A 180 20.24 -2.08 -7.97
N VAL A 181 19.25 -1.82 -7.12
CA VAL A 181 19.36 -1.95 -5.67
C VAL A 181 18.46 -3.09 -5.22
N LEU A 182 19.06 -4.16 -4.69
CA LEU A 182 18.34 -5.33 -4.21
C LEU A 182 17.78 -5.08 -2.80
N LEU A 183 16.51 -5.36 -2.61
CA LEU A 183 15.76 -5.26 -1.35
C LEU A 183 15.60 -6.67 -0.75
N GLU A 184 16.70 -7.28 -0.41
CA GLU A 184 16.79 -8.69 -0.04
C GLU A 184 16.12 -9.58 -1.11
N ALA A 185 15.40 -10.63 -0.72
CA ALA A 185 14.74 -11.53 -1.66
C ALA A 185 13.36 -11.07 -2.13
N ASP A 186 12.84 -10.00 -1.55
CA ASP A 186 11.44 -9.64 -1.66
C ASP A 186 11.17 -8.52 -2.68
N GLY A 187 12.22 -7.86 -3.17
CA GLY A 187 12.09 -6.77 -4.13
C GLY A 187 13.41 -6.17 -4.61
N LEU A 188 13.29 -5.19 -5.48
CA LEU A 188 14.42 -4.40 -6.00
C LEU A 188 13.96 -3.06 -6.54
N ILE A 189 14.89 -2.10 -6.58
CA ILE A 189 14.71 -0.83 -7.27
C ILE A 189 15.65 -0.79 -8.47
N VAL A 190 15.11 -0.46 -9.63
CA VAL A 190 15.87 -0.33 -10.89
C VAL A 190 15.81 1.11 -11.35
N ARG A 191 16.99 1.71 -11.62
CA ARG A 191 17.07 2.96 -12.37
C ARG A 191 17.35 2.64 -13.84
N GLN A 192 16.55 3.24 -14.70
CA GLN A 192 16.74 3.22 -16.14
C GLN A 192 16.63 4.66 -16.65
N GLN A 193 17.77 5.27 -16.91
CA GLN A 193 17.91 6.70 -17.21
C GLN A 193 17.29 7.55 -16.09
N ASP A 194 16.22 8.28 -16.38
CA ASP A 194 15.53 9.16 -15.41
C ASP A 194 14.41 8.46 -14.64
N THR A 195 14.11 7.19 -14.99
CA THR A 195 13.01 6.44 -14.38
C THR A 195 13.53 5.50 -13.30
N LEU A 196 12.95 5.59 -12.11
CA LEU A 196 13.12 4.65 -11.01
C LEU A 196 11.89 3.78 -10.88
N THR A 197 12.08 2.47 -10.81
CA THR A 197 10.98 1.50 -10.69
C THR A 197 11.24 0.57 -9.52
N LEU A 198 10.27 0.49 -8.61
CA LEU A 198 10.22 -0.48 -7.53
C LEU A 198 9.53 -1.75 -8.01
N TYR A 199 10.16 -2.88 -7.78
CA TYR A 199 9.60 -4.21 -7.94
C TYR A 199 9.52 -4.88 -6.59
N PHE A 200 8.40 -5.50 -6.25
CA PHE A 200 8.14 -5.98 -4.90
C PHE A 200 7.11 -7.11 -4.85
N ILE A 201 7.16 -7.92 -3.79
CA ILE A 201 6.12 -8.90 -3.47
C ILE A 201 5.05 -8.20 -2.60
N PRO A 202 3.81 -8.00 -3.09
CA PRO A 202 2.79 -7.20 -2.40
C PRO A 202 2.46 -7.66 -0.98
N SER A 203 2.46 -8.97 -0.74
CA SER A 203 2.10 -9.57 0.55
C SER A 203 3.25 -9.60 1.57
N LYS A 204 4.45 -9.15 1.19
CA LYS A 204 5.65 -9.17 2.02
C LYS A 204 6.16 -7.77 2.30
N ALA A 205 7.15 -7.66 3.18
CA ALA A 205 8.06 -6.52 3.28
C ALA A 205 9.48 -7.00 3.05
N GLU A 206 10.39 -6.06 2.92
CA GLU A 206 11.80 -6.34 2.80
C GLU A 206 12.31 -7.25 3.94
N GLY A 207 12.88 -8.39 3.61
CA GLY A 207 13.43 -9.34 4.56
C GLY A 207 12.47 -10.39 5.11
N ASP A 208 11.19 -10.38 4.71
CA ASP A 208 10.22 -11.40 5.14
C ASP A 208 10.56 -12.81 4.62
N SER A 209 11.20 -12.90 3.44
CA SER A 209 11.60 -14.18 2.83
C SER A 209 12.91 -14.75 3.38
N GLY A 210 13.68 -13.94 4.11
CA GLY A 210 14.98 -14.35 4.64
C GLY A 210 16.14 -14.21 3.65
N SER A 211 17.36 -14.36 4.15
CA SER A 211 18.60 -14.09 3.38
C SER A 211 18.89 -15.12 2.30
N LEU A 212 18.37 -16.34 2.41
CA LEU A 212 18.64 -17.42 1.46
C LEU A 212 17.96 -17.21 0.10
N GLU A 213 16.70 -16.74 0.12
CA GLU A 213 15.96 -16.42 -1.10
C GLU A 213 16.54 -15.18 -1.82
N ASN A 214 17.22 -14.30 -1.09
CA ASN A 214 17.89 -13.14 -1.66
C ASN A 214 18.93 -13.51 -2.71
N GLU A 215 19.71 -14.56 -2.48
CA GLU A 215 20.76 -14.97 -3.41
C GLU A 215 20.17 -15.55 -4.72
N GLU A 216 19.02 -16.21 -4.66
CA GLU A 216 18.35 -16.69 -5.89
C GLU A 216 17.78 -15.54 -6.71
N LEU A 217 17.11 -14.56 -6.06
CA LEU A 217 16.63 -13.36 -6.74
C LEU A 217 17.80 -12.59 -7.36
N ARG A 218 18.86 -12.37 -6.60
CA ARG A 218 20.07 -11.70 -7.05
C ARG A 218 20.68 -12.40 -8.29
N ASN A 219 20.86 -13.72 -8.21
CA ASN A 219 21.41 -14.51 -9.32
C ASN A 219 20.51 -14.43 -10.57
N SER A 220 19.18 -14.47 -10.38
CA SER A 220 18.23 -14.35 -11.49
C SER A 220 18.27 -12.97 -12.13
N VAL A 221 18.25 -11.91 -11.32
CA VAL A 221 18.33 -10.51 -11.76
C VAL A 221 19.64 -10.27 -12.49
N CYS A 222 20.77 -10.64 -11.92
CA CYS A 222 22.09 -10.44 -12.55
C CYS A 222 22.19 -11.20 -13.87
N THR A 223 21.75 -12.46 -13.91
CA THR A 223 21.75 -13.27 -15.13
C THR A 223 20.95 -12.60 -16.24
N GLU A 224 19.77 -12.10 -15.93
CA GLU A 224 18.89 -11.48 -16.92
C GLU A 224 19.40 -10.11 -17.36
N ILE A 225 19.89 -9.27 -16.44
CA ILE A 225 20.53 -8.00 -16.79
C ILE A 225 21.67 -8.22 -17.78
N ILE A 226 22.56 -9.18 -17.50
CA ILE A 226 23.67 -9.54 -18.37
C ILE A 226 23.15 -9.98 -19.76
N ARG A 227 22.14 -10.85 -19.79
CA ARG A 227 21.54 -11.34 -21.03
C ARG A 227 20.96 -10.20 -21.89
N GLN A 228 20.26 -9.25 -21.27
CA GLN A 228 19.66 -8.12 -21.95
C GLN A 228 20.71 -7.17 -22.52
N ILE A 229 21.74 -6.86 -21.74
CA ILE A 229 22.83 -6.00 -22.18
C ILE A 229 23.56 -6.63 -23.36
N VAL A 230 23.88 -7.92 -23.26
CA VAL A 230 24.57 -8.67 -24.34
C VAL A 230 23.70 -8.74 -25.61
N SER A 231 22.37 -8.83 -25.46
CA SER A 231 21.46 -8.87 -26.61
C SER A 231 21.12 -7.49 -27.18
N GLY A 232 21.55 -6.40 -26.55
CA GLY A 232 21.20 -5.02 -26.91
C GLY A 232 19.73 -4.65 -26.72
N LYS A 233 18.98 -5.48 -26.00
CA LYS A 233 17.55 -5.27 -25.70
C LYS A 233 17.40 -4.91 -24.22
N TYR A 234 17.22 -3.63 -23.93
CA TYR A 234 17.06 -3.12 -22.56
C TYR A 234 15.59 -3.16 -22.12
N ASP A 235 15.03 -4.35 -21.92
CA ASP A 235 13.68 -4.52 -21.40
C ASP A 235 13.72 -5.22 -20.05
N PHE A 236 13.89 -4.43 -18.99
CA PHE A 236 13.95 -4.93 -17.62
C PHE A 236 12.59 -5.47 -17.11
N THR A 237 11.49 -5.25 -17.80
CA THR A 237 10.18 -5.79 -17.42
C THR A 237 10.11 -7.31 -17.47
N ARG A 238 10.99 -7.94 -18.22
CA ARG A 238 11.10 -9.41 -18.36
C ARG A 238 12.09 -10.07 -17.38
N VAL A 239 12.77 -9.26 -16.57
CA VAL A 239 13.87 -9.72 -15.69
C VAL A 239 13.38 -10.50 -14.49
N LEU A 240 12.10 -10.39 -14.18
CA LEU A 240 11.60 -10.67 -12.84
C LEU A 240 10.63 -11.84 -12.83
N PRO A 241 10.61 -12.62 -11.74
CA PRO A 241 9.56 -13.62 -11.56
C PRO A 241 8.17 -12.96 -11.72
N ASP A 242 7.23 -13.64 -12.36
CA ASP A 242 5.82 -13.20 -12.52
C ASP A 242 5.12 -12.84 -11.20
N THR A 243 5.78 -13.13 -10.08
CA THR A 243 5.30 -12.86 -8.72
C THR A 243 5.55 -11.44 -8.22
N LEU A 244 6.40 -10.65 -8.90
CA LEU A 244 6.71 -9.28 -8.49
C LEU A 244 5.78 -8.27 -9.15
N SER A 245 5.23 -7.39 -8.33
CA SER A 245 4.49 -6.22 -8.78
C SER A 245 5.44 -5.05 -9.07
N MET A 246 5.02 -4.16 -9.95
CA MET A 246 5.82 -3.03 -10.41
C MET A 246 5.14 -1.71 -10.05
N GLN A 247 5.96 -0.73 -9.63
CA GLN A 247 5.55 0.65 -9.41
C GLN A 247 6.65 1.61 -9.85
N VAL A 248 6.34 2.50 -10.78
CA VAL A 248 7.22 3.63 -11.11
C VAL A 248 7.21 4.60 -9.93
N LEU A 249 8.39 4.96 -9.45
CA LEU A 249 8.53 5.87 -8.32
C LEU A 249 8.44 7.32 -8.79
N PRO A 250 7.82 8.21 -8.01
CA PRO A 250 7.74 9.63 -8.31
C PRO A 250 9.10 10.32 -8.17
N CYS A 251 9.24 11.51 -8.76
CA CYS A 251 10.34 12.41 -8.43
C CYS A 251 10.16 12.90 -6.98
N TYR A 252 11.22 12.82 -6.17
CA TYR A 252 11.14 13.23 -4.76
C TYR A 252 10.77 14.72 -4.59
N GLU A 253 11.24 15.56 -5.50
CA GLU A 253 10.99 17.02 -5.49
C GLU A 253 9.53 17.37 -5.79
N GLU A 254 8.81 16.50 -6.51
CA GLU A 254 7.42 16.72 -6.90
C GLU A 254 6.43 16.24 -5.82
N LEU A 255 6.93 15.60 -4.76
CA LEU A 255 6.07 15.09 -3.67
C LEU A 255 5.77 16.20 -2.66
N GLU A 256 4.55 16.72 -2.66
CA GLU A 256 4.08 17.69 -1.66
C GLU A 256 4.09 17.11 -0.24
N ALA A 257 3.76 15.83 -0.09
CA ALA A 257 3.69 15.13 1.19
C ALA A 257 4.26 13.71 1.08
N PRO A 258 5.60 13.53 1.08
CA PRO A 258 6.23 12.21 0.94
C PRO A 258 5.77 11.18 1.97
N GLU A 259 5.47 11.63 3.19
CA GLU A 259 5.04 10.74 4.28
C GLU A 259 3.64 10.13 4.05
N SER A 260 2.80 10.73 3.23
CA SER A 260 1.46 10.23 2.88
C SER A 260 1.39 9.54 1.52
N TRP A 261 2.48 9.56 0.73
CA TRP A 261 2.51 8.89 -0.55
C TRP A 261 2.29 7.38 -0.40
N SER A 262 1.44 6.79 -1.22
CA SER A 262 1.22 5.35 -1.23
C SER A 262 0.93 4.82 -2.63
N ILE A 263 1.33 3.58 -2.87
CA ILE A 263 1.07 2.88 -4.14
C ILE A 263 -0.45 2.71 -4.36
N LEU A 264 -1.21 2.53 -3.30
CA LEU A 264 -2.66 2.48 -3.36
C LEU A 264 -3.25 3.79 -3.92
N ASN A 265 -2.78 4.94 -3.42
CA ASN A 265 -3.20 6.26 -3.91
C ASN A 265 -2.79 6.50 -5.36
N GLU A 266 -1.57 6.11 -5.73
CA GLU A 266 -1.08 6.26 -7.11
C GLU A 266 -1.92 5.46 -8.12
N LYS A 267 -2.30 4.25 -7.76
CA LYS A 267 -3.07 3.37 -8.65
C LYS A 267 -4.54 3.69 -8.70
N TYR A 268 -5.14 4.06 -7.59
CA TYR A 268 -6.61 4.18 -7.46
C TYR A 268 -7.07 5.53 -6.91
N GLY A 269 -6.18 6.39 -6.40
CA GLY A 269 -6.53 7.65 -5.73
C GLY A 269 -6.88 8.81 -6.65
N ARG A 270 -6.62 8.68 -7.96
CA ARG A 270 -6.74 9.79 -8.93
C ARG A 270 -8.18 10.07 -9.33
N ASP A 271 -9.00 9.05 -9.45
CA ASP A 271 -10.39 9.15 -9.89
C ASP A 271 -11.35 8.51 -8.88
N ARG A 272 -12.32 9.29 -8.38
CA ARG A 272 -13.30 8.82 -7.39
C ARG A 272 -14.18 7.69 -7.93
N LEU A 273 -14.58 7.72 -9.20
CA LEU A 273 -15.36 6.64 -9.78
C LEU A 273 -14.57 5.34 -9.91
N GLU A 274 -13.31 5.43 -10.29
CA GLU A 274 -12.43 4.26 -10.36
C GLU A 274 -12.26 3.61 -8.98
N ILE A 275 -12.11 4.44 -7.92
CA ILE A 275 -12.09 3.95 -6.54
C ILE A 275 -13.38 3.22 -6.19
N ILE A 276 -14.55 3.80 -6.52
CA ILE A 276 -15.86 3.22 -6.21
C ILE A 276 -16.03 1.90 -6.96
N GLU A 277 -15.72 1.84 -8.25
CA GLU A 277 -15.82 0.60 -9.04
C GLU A 277 -14.86 -0.48 -8.54
N THR A 278 -13.64 -0.09 -8.18
CA THR A 278 -12.67 -0.99 -7.56
C THR A 278 -13.19 -1.52 -6.22
N ALA A 279 -13.76 -0.66 -5.39
CA ALA A 279 -14.35 -1.03 -4.11
C ALA A 279 -15.56 -1.97 -4.27
N LYS A 280 -16.46 -1.72 -5.25
CA LYS A 280 -17.56 -2.63 -5.59
C LYS A 280 -17.04 -4.02 -5.97
N ARG A 281 -16.02 -4.07 -6.84
CA ARG A 281 -15.39 -5.33 -7.25
C ARG A 281 -14.77 -6.08 -6.06
N ILE A 282 -14.13 -5.36 -5.13
CA ILE A 282 -13.57 -5.95 -3.90
C ILE A 282 -14.67 -6.60 -3.06
N VAL A 283 -15.80 -5.91 -2.86
CA VAL A 283 -16.92 -6.49 -2.09
C VAL A 283 -17.48 -7.73 -2.79
N ILE A 284 -17.69 -7.66 -4.10
CA ILE A 284 -18.32 -8.74 -4.87
C ILE A 284 -17.35 -9.92 -5.05
N HIS A 285 -16.14 -9.70 -5.54
CA HIS A 285 -15.22 -10.77 -5.98
C HIS A 285 -14.10 -11.08 -4.97
N GLY A 286 -13.80 -10.14 -4.07
CA GLY A 286 -12.68 -10.22 -3.14
C GLY A 286 -11.48 -9.38 -3.59
N GLU A 287 -10.54 -9.23 -2.66
CA GLU A 287 -9.40 -8.32 -2.83
C GLU A 287 -8.23 -8.93 -3.62
N LYS A 288 -8.09 -10.26 -3.64
CA LYS A 288 -6.88 -10.93 -4.11
C LYS A 288 -6.48 -10.61 -5.55
N GLU A 289 -7.44 -10.65 -6.47
CA GLU A 289 -7.17 -10.38 -7.89
C GLU A 289 -7.10 -8.87 -8.19
N ILE A 290 -7.81 -8.07 -7.38
CA ILE A 290 -7.97 -6.64 -7.61
C ILE A 290 -6.80 -5.87 -7.03
N LEU A 291 -6.34 -6.26 -5.84
CA LEU A 291 -5.24 -5.61 -5.12
C LEU A 291 -3.93 -6.41 -5.15
N ASN A 292 -3.77 -7.30 -6.13
CA ASN A 292 -2.58 -8.14 -6.29
C ASN A 292 -1.27 -7.35 -6.54
N SER A 293 -1.39 -6.11 -6.96
CA SER A 293 -0.27 -5.22 -7.25
C SER A 293 -0.10 -4.08 -6.25
N VAL A 294 -0.76 -4.16 -5.08
CA VAL A 294 -0.70 -3.16 -4.01
C VAL A 294 -0.12 -3.80 -2.76
N PRO A 295 0.79 -3.11 -2.04
CA PRO A 295 1.29 -3.61 -0.76
C PRO A 295 0.16 -3.96 0.19
N SER A 296 0.28 -5.10 0.85
CA SER A 296 -0.73 -5.57 1.80
C SER A 296 -0.07 -6.28 2.99
N CYS A 297 -0.71 -6.27 4.13
CA CYS A 297 -0.33 -7.14 5.22
C CYS A 297 -1.53 -7.95 5.73
N LYS A 298 -1.24 -9.17 6.18
CA LYS A 298 -2.26 -10.10 6.66
C LYS A 298 -1.79 -10.82 7.92
N TYR A 299 -2.61 -10.74 8.96
CA TYR A 299 -2.42 -11.46 10.22
C TYR A 299 -3.72 -12.19 10.58
N GLY A 300 -3.76 -13.48 10.29
CA GLY A 300 -5.00 -14.28 10.44
C GLY A 300 -6.14 -13.71 9.60
N ALA A 301 -7.20 -13.25 10.25
CA ALA A 301 -8.37 -12.64 9.61
C ALA A 301 -8.23 -11.10 9.42
N LEU A 302 -7.20 -10.48 9.96
CA LEU A 302 -6.89 -9.08 9.73
C LEU A 302 -6.14 -8.93 8.41
N GLN A 303 -6.64 -8.09 7.53
CA GLN A 303 -5.97 -7.73 6.28
C GLN A 303 -6.16 -6.25 5.98
N THR A 304 -5.09 -5.57 5.58
CA THR A 304 -5.13 -4.17 5.17
C THR A 304 -4.18 -3.91 3.99
N VAL A 305 -4.51 -2.87 3.22
CA VAL A 305 -3.70 -2.30 2.13
C VAL A 305 -3.35 -0.83 2.39
N ASP A 306 -3.80 -0.30 3.52
CA ASP A 306 -3.51 1.06 3.93
C ASP A 306 -2.06 1.15 4.44
N ARG A 307 -1.25 2.01 3.84
CA ARG A 307 0.17 2.18 4.19
C ARG A 307 0.36 2.45 5.68
N MET A 308 -0.42 3.39 6.25
CA MET A 308 -0.28 3.79 7.65
C MET A 308 -0.60 2.66 8.62
N GLU A 309 -1.62 1.86 8.28
CA GLU A 309 -1.94 0.65 9.05
C GLU A 309 -0.85 -0.43 8.88
N ILE A 310 -0.36 -0.67 7.66
CA ILE A 310 0.73 -1.62 7.40
C ILE A 310 1.95 -1.27 8.23
N GLU A 311 2.40 -0.01 8.19
CA GLU A 311 3.56 0.47 8.95
C GLU A 311 3.36 0.28 10.46
N SER A 312 2.19 0.66 10.96
CA SER A 312 1.85 0.54 12.38
C SER A 312 1.78 -0.92 12.85
N TYR A 313 1.10 -1.79 12.09
CA TYR A 313 1.02 -3.21 12.43
C TYR A 313 2.39 -3.89 12.40
N ARG A 314 3.21 -3.61 11.38
CA ARG A 314 4.56 -4.19 11.29
C ARG A 314 5.48 -3.71 12.41
N ALA A 315 5.41 -2.44 12.79
CA ALA A 315 6.15 -1.91 13.93
C ALA A 315 5.79 -2.66 15.23
N ILE A 316 4.50 -2.87 15.49
CA ILE A 316 4.04 -3.62 16.65
C ILE A 316 4.47 -5.10 16.59
N VAL A 317 4.35 -5.75 15.43
CA VAL A 317 4.79 -7.13 15.24
C VAL A 317 6.27 -7.28 15.51
N ASN A 318 7.10 -6.36 15.00
CA ASN A 318 8.54 -6.37 15.23
C ASN A 318 8.89 -6.18 16.70
N LEU A 319 8.19 -5.27 17.40
CA LEU A 319 8.34 -5.09 18.84
C LEU A 319 7.95 -6.36 19.63
N MET A 320 6.81 -6.97 19.31
CA MET A 320 6.36 -8.19 19.98
C MET A 320 7.29 -9.38 19.71
N LYS A 321 7.77 -9.55 18.47
CA LYS A 321 8.76 -10.59 18.12
C LYS A 321 10.06 -10.39 18.90
N LYS A 322 10.59 -9.17 18.91
CA LYS A 322 11.80 -8.83 19.65
C LYS A 322 11.64 -9.13 21.13
N TYR A 323 10.55 -8.64 21.73
CA TYR A 323 10.28 -8.84 23.16
C TYR A 323 10.08 -10.32 23.49
N ALA A 324 9.44 -11.12 22.64
CA ALA A 324 9.28 -12.55 22.85
C ALA A 324 10.64 -13.30 22.92
N GLN A 325 11.64 -12.82 22.19
CA GLN A 325 13.00 -13.38 22.15
C GLN A 325 13.94 -12.80 23.21
N ASP A 326 13.64 -11.59 23.72
CA ASP A 326 14.45 -10.90 24.71
C ASP A 326 14.28 -11.53 26.11
N LYS A 327 15.24 -11.25 26.99
CA LYS A 327 15.23 -11.65 28.41
C LYS A 327 14.75 -10.55 29.35
N ASP A 328 14.19 -9.45 28.82
CA ASP A 328 13.66 -8.36 29.64
C ASP A 328 12.48 -8.90 30.49
N THR A 329 12.53 -8.62 31.79
CA THR A 329 11.53 -9.07 32.78
C THR A 329 10.39 -8.05 32.95
N ARG A 330 10.52 -6.84 32.42
CA ARG A 330 9.52 -5.79 32.51
C ARG A 330 8.47 -5.94 31.41
N PRO A 331 7.20 -5.58 31.68
CA PRO A 331 6.16 -5.64 30.65
C PRO A 331 6.44 -4.71 29.46
N LEU A 332 6.19 -5.22 28.24
CA LEU A 332 6.15 -4.42 27.03
C LEU A 332 4.81 -3.65 26.99
N SER A 333 4.84 -2.35 26.97
CA SER A 333 3.64 -1.49 26.99
C SER A 333 3.34 -0.90 25.63
N LEU A 334 2.16 -1.20 25.08
CA LEU A 334 1.65 -0.75 23.79
C LEU A 334 0.31 -0.03 24.00
N ALA A 335 0.00 0.96 23.14
CA ALA A 335 -1.32 1.60 23.15
C ALA A 335 -2.05 1.40 21.82
N VAL A 336 -3.39 1.28 21.86
CA VAL A 336 -4.24 1.13 20.67
C VAL A 336 -5.37 2.12 20.72
N PHE A 337 -5.45 2.96 19.70
CA PHE A 337 -6.48 3.99 19.55
C PHE A 337 -7.35 3.72 18.32
N GLY A 338 -8.51 4.28 18.28
CA GLY A 338 -9.47 4.17 17.19
C GLY A 338 -10.90 4.41 17.65
N PHE A 339 -11.78 4.62 16.72
CA PHE A 339 -13.20 4.79 17.02
C PHE A 339 -13.79 3.60 17.80
N PRO A 340 -14.81 3.80 18.64
CA PRO A 340 -15.56 2.70 19.22
C PRO A 340 -15.99 1.71 18.12
N GLY A 341 -15.71 0.42 18.33
CA GLY A 341 -16.03 -0.62 17.35
C GLY A 341 -15.08 -0.73 16.14
N SER A 342 -13.98 0.02 16.09
CA SER A 342 -13.01 -0.07 14.98
C SER A 342 -12.19 -1.38 14.93
N GLY A 343 -12.37 -2.27 15.92
CA GLY A 343 -11.61 -3.52 15.97
C GLY A 343 -10.26 -3.42 16.69
N LYS A 344 -10.09 -2.46 17.61
CA LYS A 344 -8.84 -2.25 18.39
C LYS A 344 -8.25 -3.53 18.94
N SER A 345 -9.01 -4.23 19.76
CA SER A 345 -8.56 -5.49 20.37
C SER A 345 -8.48 -6.64 19.34
N PHE A 346 -9.26 -6.57 18.25
CA PHE A 346 -9.26 -7.60 17.21
C PHE A 346 -7.90 -7.65 16.47
N GLY A 347 -7.37 -6.52 16.05
CA GLY A 347 -6.10 -6.45 15.30
C GLY A 347 -4.95 -7.10 16.06
N ILE A 348 -4.73 -6.68 17.32
CA ILE A 348 -3.65 -7.23 18.16
C ILE A 348 -3.89 -8.73 18.47
N LYS A 349 -5.14 -9.14 18.69
CA LYS A 349 -5.46 -10.58 18.90
C LYS A 349 -5.14 -11.43 17.66
N GLN A 350 -5.37 -10.91 16.45
CA GLN A 350 -4.98 -11.62 15.22
C GLN A 350 -3.45 -11.69 15.06
N ILE A 351 -2.74 -10.63 15.38
CA ILE A 351 -1.26 -10.62 15.41
C ILE A 351 -0.75 -11.68 16.39
N ALA A 352 -1.23 -11.67 17.63
CA ALA A 352 -0.83 -12.64 18.65
C ALA A 352 -1.08 -14.09 18.26
N LYS A 353 -2.24 -14.36 17.63
CA LYS A 353 -2.55 -15.68 17.08
C LYS A 353 -1.59 -16.11 15.97
N THR A 354 -1.21 -15.17 15.08
CA THR A 354 -0.28 -15.44 13.98
C THR A 354 1.14 -15.69 14.49
N LEU A 355 1.58 -14.93 15.50
CA LEU A 355 2.90 -15.09 16.10
C LEU A 355 2.98 -16.37 16.97
N GLY A 356 1.86 -16.77 17.57
CA GLY A 356 1.81 -17.89 18.53
C GLY A 356 2.43 -17.55 19.88
N GLY A 357 2.32 -18.46 20.85
CA GLY A 357 3.00 -18.33 22.14
C GLY A 357 2.44 -17.31 23.13
N PHE A 358 1.23 -16.76 22.88
CA PHE A 358 0.57 -15.77 23.76
C PHE A 358 -0.67 -16.37 24.45
N GLU A 359 -0.86 -16.00 25.72
CA GLU A 359 -2.10 -16.19 26.49
C GLU A 359 -2.81 -14.84 26.65
N ILE A 360 -4.10 -14.75 26.30
CA ILE A 360 -4.82 -13.47 26.19
C ILE A 360 -5.67 -13.23 27.44
N PHE A 361 -5.45 -12.10 28.10
CA PHE A 361 -6.24 -11.56 29.20
C PHE A 361 -6.94 -10.27 28.76
N VAL A 362 -8.15 -10.01 29.24
CA VAL A 362 -8.91 -8.80 28.90
C VAL A 362 -9.56 -8.26 30.17
N TYR A 363 -9.18 -7.05 30.56
CA TYR A 363 -9.75 -6.33 31.68
C TYR A 363 -10.33 -4.99 31.19
N ASN A 364 -11.62 -4.77 31.46
CA ASN A 364 -12.24 -3.49 31.15
C ASN A 364 -12.19 -2.58 32.40
N LEU A 365 -11.35 -1.56 32.36
CA LEU A 365 -11.11 -0.67 33.49
C LEU A 365 -12.30 0.21 33.84
N SER A 366 -13.22 0.45 32.90
CA SER A 366 -14.47 1.18 33.21
C SER A 366 -15.42 0.41 34.10
N GLN A 367 -15.23 -0.91 34.22
CA GLN A 367 -16.01 -1.78 35.09
C GLN A 367 -15.41 -1.93 36.50
N PHE A 368 -14.16 -1.53 36.68
CA PHE A 368 -13.47 -1.62 37.94
C PHE A 368 -13.94 -0.50 38.90
N THR A 369 -14.28 -0.88 40.08
CA THR A 369 -14.78 0.03 41.14
C THR A 369 -13.73 0.36 42.19
N SER A 370 -12.68 -0.45 42.28
CA SER A 370 -11.60 -0.31 43.25
C SER A 370 -10.22 -0.70 42.68
N LEU A 371 -9.17 -0.21 43.31
CA LEU A 371 -7.79 -0.62 42.97
C LEU A 371 -7.55 -2.11 43.22
N ARG A 372 -8.28 -2.73 44.13
CA ARG A 372 -8.13 -4.14 44.48
C ARG A 372 -8.42 -5.05 43.26
N GLU A 373 -9.37 -4.66 42.41
CA GLU A 373 -9.67 -5.43 41.17
C GLU A 373 -8.49 -5.40 40.20
N LEU A 374 -7.78 -4.28 40.11
CA LEU A 374 -6.57 -4.17 39.33
C LEU A 374 -5.40 -4.98 39.95
N GLU A 375 -5.31 -4.99 41.29
CA GLU A 375 -4.32 -5.84 42.01
C GLU A 375 -4.55 -7.33 41.70
N VAL A 376 -5.80 -7.79 41.73
CA VAL A 376 -6.17 -9.18 41.36
C VAL A 376 -5.78 -9.46 39.91
N ALA A 377 -6.06 -8.54 38.99
CA ALA A 377 -5.65 -8.70 37.59
C ALA A 377 -4.12 -8.86 37.47
N PHE A 378 -3.33 -8.06 38.20
CA PHE A 378 -1.86 -8.21 38.20
C PHE A 378 -1.40 -9.52 38.84
N GLN A 379 -2.09 -10.06 39.83
CA GLN A 379 -1.82 -11.38 40.40
C GLN A 379 -2.02 -12.48 39.34
N GLU A 380 -3.13 -12.46 38.62
CA GLU A 380 -3.42 -13.41 37.54
C GLU A 380 -2.35 -13.35 36.43
N ILE A 381 -1.94 -12.15 36.03
CA ILE A 381 -0.87 -11.93 35.04
C ILE A 381 0.44 -12.49 35.53
N ARG A 382 0.81 -12.21 36.78
CA ARG A 382 2.03 -12.75 37.42
C ARG A 382 2.04 -14.26 37.43
N ASP A 383 0.95 -14.87 37.86
CA ASP A 383 0.84 -16.31 37.96
C ASP A 383 0.96 -17.00 36.58
N ALA A 384 0.39 -16.39 35.53
CA ALA A 384 0.57 -16.83 34.16
C ALA A 384 2.02 -16.64 33.68
N SER A 385 2.64 -15.51 34.04
CA SER A 385 4.06 -15.25 33.70
C SER A 385 5.02 -16.24 34.38
N ILE A 386 4.75 -16.62 35.63
CA ILE A 386 5.56 -17.60 36.38
C ILE A 386 5.40 -19.02 35.79
N LYS A 387 4.21 -19.40 35.37
CA LYS A 387 3.99 -20.70 34.70
C LYS A 387 4.84 -20.84 33.44
N GLY A 388 5.11 -19.73 32.73
CA GLY A 388 6.06 -19.66 31.63
C GLY A 388 5.70 -20.43 30.37
N GLU A 389 4.49 -21.03 30.29
CA GLU A 389 4.04 -21.79 29.11
C GLU A 389 3.77 -20.89 27.92
N ARG A 390 3.16 -19.73 28.17
CA ARG A 390 2.85 -18.70 27.19
C ARG A 390 3.08 -17.30 27.76
N LEU A 391 3.40 -16.36 26.91
CA LEU A 391 3.58 -14.98 27.29
C LEU A 391 2.21 -14.29 27.47
N PRO A 392 1.89 -13.73 28.66
CA PRO A 392 0.64 -12.99 28.87
C PRO A 392 0.54 -11.80 27.94
N LEU A 393 -0.56 -11.71 27.18
CA LEU A 393 -0.97 -10.56 26.39
C LEU A 393 -2.23 -9.96 27.02
N VAL A 394 -2.07 -8.82 27.64
CA VAL A 394 -3.07 -8.25 28.55
C VAL A 394 -3.69 -7.00 27.92
N PHE A 395 -4.97 -7.03 27.67
CA PHE A 395 -5.73 -5.86 27.25
C PHE A 395 -6.30 -5.13 28.46
N PHE A 396 -5.96 -3.86 28.61
CA PHE A 396 -6.60 -2.91 29.51
C PHE A 396 -7.52 -2.03 28.68
N ASP A 397 -8.75 -2.50 28.48
CA ASP A 397 -9.77 -1.79 27.71
C ASP A 397 -10.27 -0.58 28.50
N GLU A 398 -10.54 0.54 27.78
CA GLU A 398 -11.00 1.81 28.34
C GLU A 398 -10.05 2.38 29.42
N PHE A 399 -8.72 2.23 29.21
CA PHE A 399 -7.69 2.72 30.13
C PHE A 399 -7.74 4.24 30.35
N ASP A 400 -8.33 4.97 29.43
CA ASP A 400 -8.54 6.42 29.43
C ASP A 400 -9.86 6.84 30.09
N SER A 401 -10.55 5.91 30.76
CA SER A 401 -11.77 6.19 31.53
C SER A 401 -11.46 6.90 32.85
N SER A 402 -12.52 7.44 33.48
CA SER A 402 -12.44 8.08 34.78
C SER A 402 -12.30 7.03 35.89
N PHE A 403 -11.54 7.36 36.95
CA PHE A 403 -11.45 6.58 38.16
C PHE A 403 -11.54 7.50 39.40
N ASN A 404 -12.37 7.15 40.37
CA ASN A 404 -12.67 7.96 41.58
C ASN A 404 -13.07 9.42 41.26
N GLY A 405 -13.81 9.61 40.15
CA GLY A 405 -14.24 10.96 39.73
C GLY A 405 -13.17 11.78 39.01
N GLU A 406 -11.93 11.28 38.89
CA GLU A 406 -10.85 11.94 38.20
C GLU A 406 -10.78 11.42 36.72
N PRO A 407 -10.85 12.33 35.72
CA PRO A 407 -10.61 11.94 34.32
C PRO A 407 -9.23 11.34 34.16
N LEU A 408 -9.09 10.30 33.32
CA LEU A 408 -7.85 9.57 33.11
C LEU A 408 -7.23 9.00 34.41
N GLY A 409 -8.06 8.74 35.44
CA GLY A 409 -7.58 8.40 36.78
C GLY A 409 -6.74 7.14 36.86
N TRP A 410 -6.88 6.22 35.91
CA TRP A 410 -6.13 4.98 35.83
C TRP A 410 -4.65 5.16 35.45
N LEU A 411 -4.27 6.22 34.74
CA LEU A 411 -2.91 6.35 34.21
C LEU A 411 -1.82 6.27 35.30
N LYS A 412 -2.08 6.87 36.46
CA LYS A 412 -1.13 6.90 37.59
C LYS A 412 -0.79 5.50 38.10
N THR A 413 -1.78 4.60 38.11
CA THR A 413 -1.66 3.25 38.67
C THR A 413 -0.78 2.33 37.81
N PHE A 414 -0.62 2.64 36.52
CA PHE A 414 0.19 1.88 35.59
C PHE A 414 1.67 2.28 35.54
N LEU A 415 2.06 3.41 36.15
CA LEU A 415 3.42 3.93 36.01
C LEU A 415 4.49 2.96 36.53
N ALA A 416 4.33 2.40 37.73
CA ALA A 416 5.26 1.42 38.27
C ALA A 416 5.19 0.07 37.55
N PRO A 417 4.00 -0.50 37.25
CA PRO A 417 3.87 -1.68 36.40
C PRO A 417 4.59 -1.58 35.04
N MET A 418 4.50 -0.44 34.37
CA MET A 418 5.13 -0.23 33.06
C MET A 418 6.64 0.00 33.14
N GLN A 419 7.12 0.72 34.17
CA GLN A 419 8.52 1.10 34.28
C GLN A 419 9.37 0.02 34.95
N ASP A 420 8.90 -0.45 36.11
CA ASP A 420 9.67 -1.32 37.01
C ASP A 420 9.16 -2.76 37.00
N GLY A 421 8.00 -3.01 36.38
CA GLY A 421 7.36 -4.31 36.32
C GLY A 421 6.80 -4.77 37.67
N VAL A 422 6.44 -3.84 38.56
CA VAL A 422 5.99 -4.10 39.92
C VAL A 422 4.61 -3.54 40.20
N PHE A 423 3.91 -4.16 41.13
CA PHE A 423 2.65 -3.64 41.71
C PHE A 423 2.63 -3.82 43.22
N MET A 424 1.78 -3.08 43.92
CA MET A 424 1.60 -3.19 45.36
C MET A 424 0.51 -4.21 45.67
N GLU A 425 0.81 -5.17 46.54
CA GLU A 425 -0.12 -6.18 47.06
C GLU A 425 -0.05 -6.12 48.62
N ASP A 426 -1.11 -5.75 49.23
CA ASP A 426 -1.17 -5.62 50.73
C ASP A 426 0.04 -4.87 51.32
N GLY A 427 0.41 -3.75 50.69
CA GLY A 427 1.57 -2.92 51.11
C GLY A 427 2.96 -3.48 50.80
N ARG A 428 3.05 -4.56 50.03
CA ARG A 428 4.30 -5.16 49.59
C ARG A 428 4.46 -5.05 48.09
N GLU A 429 5.65 -4.73 47.65
CA GLU A 429 6.00 -4.73 46.23
C GLU A 429 6.11 -6.16 45.67
N ARG A 430 5.49 -6.42 44.55
CA ARG A 430 5.46 -7.69 43.83
C ARG A 430 5.86 -7.52 42.39
N GLN A 431 6.68 -8.41 41.87
CA GLN A 431 7.05 -8.46 40.47
C GLN A 431 5.88 -9.04 39.64
N ILE A 432 5.54 -8.39 38.52
CA ILE A 432 4.53 -8.89 37.56
C ILE A 432 5.13 -9.97 36.66
N GLY A 433 6.41 -9.81 36.28
CA GLY A 433 7.05 -10.69 35.31
C GLY A 433 6.82 -10.24 33.86
N ARG A 434 7.15 -11.12 32.93
CA ARG A 434 7.06 -10.84 31.50
C ARG A 434 5.60 -10.82 31.04
N ALA A 435 5.21 -9.73 30.41
CA ALA A 435 3.87 -9.59 29.83
C ALA A 435 3.87 -8.54 28.70
N VAL A 436 2.89 -8.59 27.81
CA VAL A 436 2.63 -7.51 26.85
C VAL A 436 1.36 -6.79 27.31
N PHE A 437 1.46 -5.55 27.71
CA PHE A 437 0.35 -4.68 28.06
C PHE A 437 -0.13 -3.95 26.82
N VAL A 438 -1.43 -4.01 26.57
CA VAL A 438 -2.12 -3.33 25.47
C VAL A 438 -3.19 -2.43 26.05
N PHE A 439 -2.92 -1.14 26.06
CA PHE A 439 -3.84 -0.11 26.53
C PHE A 439 -4.78 0.30 25.38
N ALA A 440 -6.03 -0.16 25.41
CA ALA A 440 -7.01 0.16 24.38
C ALA A 440 -7.88 1.35 24.82
N GLY A 441 -7.72 2.49 24.12
CA GLY A 441 -8.47 3.71 24.42
C GLY A 441 -9.97 3.61 24.09
N GLY A 442 -10.82 4.15 24.95
CA GLY A 442 -12.26 4.22 24.76
C GLY A 442 -12.73 5.59 24.25
N THR A 443 -12.08 6.66 24.72
CA THR A 443 -12.48 8.06 24.48
C THR A 443 -11.68 8.72 23.34
N SER A 444 -10.42 8.36 23.17
CA SER A 444 -9.54 8.96 22.16
C SER A 444 -9.49 8.14 20.87
N THR A 445 -9.77 8.78 19.75
CA THR A 445 -9.82 8.12 18.44
C THR A 445 -8.44 7.92 17.81
N SER A 446 -7.42 8.66 18.26
CA SER A 446 -6.02 8.53 17.83
C SER A 446 -5.08 8.85 18.99
N PHE A 447 -3.82 8.45 18.84
CA PHE A 447 -2.74 8.83 19.76
C PHE A 447 -2.60 10.35 19.84
N GLN A 448 -2.70 11.05 18.71
CA GLN A 448 -2.62 12.50 18.64
C GLN A 448 -3.73 13.16 19.45
N ASN A 449 -4.98 12.67 19.34
CA ASN A 449 -6.09 13.14 20.13
C ASN A 449 -5.90 12.88 21.63
N PHE A 450 -5.30 11.73 21.98
CA PHE A 450 -4.99 11.39 23.36
C PHE A 450 -4.00 12.37 24.02
N ILE A 451 -2.94 12.74 23.30
CA ILE A 451 -1.92 13.67 23.82
C ILE A 451 -2.31 15.15 23.73
N SER A 452 -3.25 15.51 22.86
CA SER A 452 -3.73 16.88 22.64
C SER A 452 -4.93 17.28 23.50
N GLN A 453 -5.35 16.44 24.44
CA GLN A 453 -6.40 16.76 25.41
C GLN A 453 -6.04 17.99 26.26
N ASP A 454 -6.98 18.46 27.09
CA ASP A 454 -6.69 19.56 28.03
C ASP A 454 -5.38 19.30 28.78
N GLN A 455 -4.37 20.13 28.50
CA GLN A 455 -3.02 19.95 28.98
C GLN A 455 -2.91 19.95 30.50
N ASN A 456 -3.80 20.67 31.19
CA ASN A 456 -3.81 20.73 32.66
C ASN A 456 -4.36 19.42 33.25
N LEU A 457 -5.45 18.92 32.69
CA LEU A 457 -6.02 17.62 33.07
C LEU A 457 -5.06 16.48 32.75
N PHE A 458 -4.47 16.51 31.57
CA PHE A 458 -3.52 15.49 31.13
C PHE A 458 -2.26 15.42 32.02
N ARG A 459 -1.69 16.57 32.39
CA ARG A 459 -0.56 16.65 33.32
C ARG A 459 -0.96 16.20 34.73
N LYS A 460 -2.14 16.61 35.24
CA LYS A 460 -2.67 16.18 36.56
C LYS A 460 -2.81 14.66 36.61
N ALA A 461 -3.26 14.04 35.52
CA ALA A 461 -3.42 12.60 35.39
C ALA A 461 -2.08 11.86 35.16
N LYS A 462 -0.94 12.56 35.09
CA LYS A 462 0.38 11.98 34.75
C LYS A 462 0.43 11.40 33.33
N GLY A 463 -0.32 11.98 32.39
CA GLY A 463 -0.35 11.57 30.98
C GLY A 463 1.02 11.58 30.32
N PRO A 464 1.87 12.65 30.43
CA PRO A 464 3.21 12.66 29.86
C PRO A 464 4.10 11.53 30.40
N ASP A 465 4.01 11.24 31.70
CA ASP A 465 4.76 10.15 32.33
C ASP A 465 4.30 8.79 31.80
N PHE A 466 3.01 8.60 31.60
CA PHE A 466 2.44 7.39 31.00
C PHE A 466 2.90 7.21 29.55
N VAL A 467 2.79 8.26 28.72
CA VAL A 467 3.21 8.23 27.32
C VAL A 467 4.70 7.90 27.17
N SER A 468 5.56 8.43 28.05
CA SER A 468 7.00 8.17 28.00
C SER A 468 7.37 6.69 28.21
N ARG A 469 6.47 5.89 28.76
CA ARG A 469 6.65 4.45 29.03
C ARG A 469 6.07 3.56 27.94
N LEU A 470 5.27 4.10 27.03
CA LEU A 470 4.82 3.36 25.87
C LEU A 470 5.99 3.10 24.91
N LYS A 471 6.10 1.88 24.42
CA LYS A 471 7.11 1.48 23.44
C LYS A 471 6.60 1.57 22.00
N GLY A 472 5.28 1.64 21.83
CA GLY A 472 4.65 1.81 20.55
C GLY A 472 3.16 2.06 20.67
N TYR A 473 2.57 2.55 19.60
CA TYR A 473 1.12 2.72 19.52
C TYR A 473 0.59 2.33 18.14
N LEU A 474 -0.71 2.08 18.07
CA LEU A 474 -1.44 1.72 16.88
C LEU A 474 -2.69 2.59 16.79
N ASN A 475 -2.85 3.31 15.68
CA ASN A 475 -4.10 3.97 15.33
C ASN A 475 -4.86 3.07 14.34
N ILE A 476 -6.00 2.53 14.76
CA ILE A 476 -6.88 1.75 13.89
C ILE A 476 -7.74 2.72 13.08
N GLN A 477 -7.57 2.67 11.78
CA GLN A 477 -8.39 3.44 10.87
C GLN A 477 -9.74 2.73 10.68
N GLY A 478 -10.80 3.50 10.80
CA GLY A 478 -12.15 2.97 10.60
C GLY A 478 -12.62 3.09 9.15
N PRO A 479 -13.93 2.86 8.92
CA PRO A 479 -14.52 3.01 7.58
C PRO A 479 -14.69 4.47 7.12
N ASN A 480 -14.44 5.44 7.99
CA ASN A 480 -14.56 6.86 7.66
C ASN A 480 -13.26 7.44 7.10
N PRO A 481 -13.32 8.52 6.30
CA PRO A 481 -12.13 9.23 5.87
C PRO A 481 -11.37 9.80 7.07
N THR A 482 -10.04 9.77 7.02
CA THR A 482 -9.15 10.32 8.06
C THR A 482 -8.85 11.80 7.84
N SER A 483 -8.91 12.25 6.60
CA SER A 483 -8.79 13.65 6.17
C SER A 483 -9.62 13.90 4.91
N LYS A 484 -9.69 15.15 4.46
CA LYS A 484 -10.38 15.49 3.19
C LYS A 484 -9.68 14.90 1.95
N GLU A 485 -8.40 14.66 2.05
CA GLU A 485 -7.55 14.10 1.00
C GLU A 485 -7.58 12.57 0.97
N ASP A 486 -8.08 11.93 2.03
CA ASP A 486 -8.20 10.47 2.11
C ASP A 486 -9.33 9.96 1.21
N LYS A 487 -9.04 9.70 -0.05
CA LYS A 487 -10.01 9.14 -1.01
C LYS A 487 -10.09 7.61 -0.93
N VAL A 488 -9.02 6.94 -0.50
CA VAL A 488 -8.96 5.47 -0.49
C VAL A 488 -9.66 4.83 0.69
N TYR A 489 -10.24 5.62 1.61
CA TYR A 489 -11.10 5.08 2.69
C TYR A 489 -12.23 4.19 2.13
N ILE A 490 -12.69 4.42 0.89
CA ILE A 490 -13.71 3.60 0.23
C ILE A 490 -13.19 2.16 0.02
N ILE A 491 -11.92 1.99 -0.29
CA ILE A 491 -11.27 0.66 -0.41
C ILE A 491 -11.20 -0.03 0.96
N ARG A 492 -10.76 0.69 2.03
CA ARG A 492 -10.78 0.15 3.40
C ARG A 492 -12.18 -0.29 3.81
N ARG A 493 -13.19 0.54 3.48
CA ARG A 493 -14.61 0.26 3.74
C ARG A 493 -15.09 -0.99 3.01
N ALA A 494 -14.70 -1.16 1.75
CA ALA A 494 -15.03 -2.32 0.94
C ALA A 494 -14.45 -3.61 1.52
N MET A 495 -13.19 -3.61 1.92
CA MET A 495 -12.54 -4.76 2.57
C MET A 495 -13.22 -5.11 3.89
N LEU A 496 -13.55 -4.10 4.71
CA LEU A 496 -14.27 -4.29 5.96
C LEU A 496 -15.69 -4.85 5.73
N LEU A 497 -16.44 -4.25 4.79
CA LEU A 497 -17.79 -4.69 4.44
C LEU A 497 -17.79 -6.16 3.98
N ARG A 498 -16.88 -6.55 3.09
CA ARG A 498 -16.75 -7.93 2.64
C ARG A 498 -16.43 -8.87 3.82
N SER A 499 -15.50 -8.51 4.67
CA SER A 499 -15.15 -9.29 5.87
C SER A 499 -16.35 -9.49 6.79
N LEU A 500 -17.17 -8.44 6.99
CA LEU A 500 -18.39 -8.50 7.78
C LEU A 500 -19.46 -9.39 7.13
N ILE A 501 -19.66 -9.33 5.82
CA ILE A 501 -20.60 -10.19 5.08
C ILE A 501 -20.17 -11.65 5.19
N ILE A 502 -18.90 -11.95 4.96
CA ILE A 502 -18.37 -13.34 5.08
C ILE A 502 -18.59 -13.89 6.50
N ARG A 503 -18.47 -13.07 7.52
CA ARG A 503 -18.64 -13.47 8.91
C ARG A 503 -20.11 -13.65 9.32
N ASN A 504 -20.97 -12.70 8.92
CA ASN A 504 -22.31 -12.56 9.49
C ASN A 504 -23.44 -12.92 8.51
N ALA A 505 -23.18 -13.02 7.19
CA ALA A 505 -24.19 -13.24 6.16
C ALA A 505 -23.69 -14.13 5.02
N LYS A 506 -23.14 -15.30 5.37
CA LYS A 506 -22.56 -16.26 4.40
C LYS A 506 -23.53 -16.72 3.31
N GLN A 507 -24.83 -16.71 3.57
CA GLN A 507 -25.89 -17.09 2.62
C GLN A 507 -25.96 -16.16 1.39
N LEU A 508 -25.37 -14.96 1.47
CA LEU A 508 -25.25 -14.04 0.35
C LEU A 508 -24.11 -14.39 -0.62
N LEU A 509 -23.28 -15.38 -0.28
CA LEU A 509 -22.18 -15.81 -1.12
C LEU A 509 -22.63 -16.93 -2.05
N ASP A 510 -22.24 -16.86 -3.33
CA ASP A 510 -22.40 -17.95 -4.28
C ASP A 510 -21.28 -19.00 -4.15
N SER A 511 -21.29 -20.03 -5.03
CA SER A 511 -20.28 -21.10 -5.09
C SER A 511 -18.84 -20.57 -5.31
N ASP A 512 -18.70 -19.43 -6.00
CA ASP A 512 -17.43 -18.79 -6.32
C ASP A 512 -17.03 -17.74 -5.28
N MET A 513 -17.70 -17.75 -4.12
CA MET A 513 -17.49 -16.77 -3.04
C MET A 513 -17.78 -15.31 -3.45
N ARG A 514 -18.63 -15.08 -4.46
CA ARG A 514 -19.08 -13.76 -4.87
C ARG A 514 -20.26 -13.33 -4.02
N VAL A 515 -20.25 -12.07 -3.58
CA VAL A 515 -21.34 -11.49 -2.78
C VAL A 515 -22.48 -11.08 -3.71
N ASN A 516 -23.68 -11.55 -3.45
CA ASN A 516 -24.87 -11.18 -4.17
C ASN A 516 -25.62 -10.06 -3.43
N ILE A 517 -25.42 -8.84 -3.89
CA ILE A 517 -25.95 -7.61 -3.31
C ILE A 517 -26.45 -6.68 -4.43
N ASP A 518 -27.52 -5.92 -4.17
CA ASP A 518 -27.97 -4.87 -5.07
C ASP A 518 -26.91 -3.77 -5.20
N GLU A 519 -26.63 -3.38 -6.42
CA GLU A 519 -25.63 -2.37 -6.73
C GLU A 519 -25.91 -1.02 -6.05
N ASN A 520 -27.19 -0.64 -5.93
CA ASN A 520 -27.60 0.59 -5.26
C ASN A 520 -27.26 0.58 -3.76
N ILE A 521 -27.49 -0.56 -3.08
CA ILE A 521 -27.12 -0.73 -1.67
C ILE A 521 -25.61 -0.68 -1.52
N LEU A 522 -24.90 -1.43 -2.37
CA LEU A 522 -23.46 -1.48 -2.33
C LEU A 522 -22.86 -0.09 -2.53
N TYR A 523 -23.36 0.66 -3.50
CA TYR A 523 -22.97 2.03 -3.73
C TYR A 523 -23.21 2.91 -2.50
N ALA A 524 -24.40 2.88 -1.90
CA ALA A 524 -24.73 3.65 -0.71
C ALA A 524 -23.83 3.28 0.48
N LEU A 525 -23.62 1.98 0.74
CA LEU A 525 -22.73 1.50 1.79
C LEU A 525 -21.28 1.96 1.60
N LEU A 526 -20.80 2.05 0.37
CA LEU A 526 -19.43 2.47 0.08
C LEU A 526 -19.26 3.99 0.12
N THR A 527 -20.26 4.78 -0.27
CA THR A 527 -20.12 6.22 -0.50
C THR A 527 -20.75 7.12 0.55
N THR A 528 -21.52 6.58 1.53
CA THR A 528 -22.02 7.34 2.69
C THR A 528 -20.91 8.11 3.38
N GLU A 529 -21.10 9.38 3.69
CA GLU A 529 -20.04 10.26 4.20
C GLU A 529 -19.48 9.75 5.52
N THR A 530 -20.35 9.49 6.50
CA THR A 530 -19.93 9.15 7.86
C THR A 530 -20.73 8.02 8.47
N TYR A 531 -20.03 7.04 9.02
CA TYR A 531 -20.54 6.01 9.91
C TYR A 531 -20.30 6.45 11.36
N ARG A 532 -21.37 6.81 12.11
CA ARG A 532 -21.28 7.43 13.44
C ARG A 532 -20.52 6.58 14.47
N HIS A 533 -20.63 5.25 14.35
CA HIS A 533 -19.98 4.29 15.26
C HIS A 533 -18.97 3.39 14.53
N GLY A 534 -18.34 3.90 13.47
CA GLY A 534 -17.31 3.19 12.73
C GLY A 534 -17.80 1.84 12.17
N SER A 535 -17.04 0.78 12.38
CA SER A 535 -17.38 -0.56 11.86
C SER A 535 -18.66 -1.16 12.48
N ARG A 536 -19.03 -0.78 13.69
CA ARG A 536 -20.33 -1.20 14.29
C ARG A 536 -21.51 -0.69 13.49
N SER A 537 -21.41 0.51 12.91
CA SER A 537 -22.46 1.04 12.05
C SER A 537 -22.59 0.26 10.74
N LEU A 538 -21.48 -0.18 10.14
CA LEU A 538 -21.52 -1.08 8.99
C LEU A 538 -22.10 -2.46 9.34
N GLU A 539 -21.70 -3.01 10.48
CA GLU A 539 -22.19 -4.31 10.96
C GLU A 539 -23.70 -4.25 11.27
N PHE A 540 -24.19 -3.10 11.73
CA PHE A 540 -25.62 -2.87 11.95
C PHE A 540 -26.46 -3.13 10.70
N PHE A 541 -26.05 -2.62 9.54
CA PHE A 541 -26.79 -2.84 8.29
C PHE A 541 -26.93 -4.33 7.95
N ILE A 542 -25.93 -5.14 8.26
CA ILE A 542 -25.98 -6.59 8.02
C ILE A 542 -26.85 -7.29 9.05
N SER A 543 -26.70 -6.91 10.32
CA SER A 543 -27.40 -7.59 11.44
C SER A 543 -28.88 -7.25 11.53
N MET A 544 -29.27 -6.03 11.13
CA MET A 544 -30.66 -5.56 11.18
C MET A 544 -31.43 -5.81 9.89
N SER A 545 -30.75 -6.11 8.77
CA SER A 545 -31.40 -6.55 7.56
C SER A 545 -31.90 -7.98 7.73
N PRO A 546 -33.17 -8.32 7.39
CA PRO A 546 -33.73 -9.66 7.49
C PRO A 546 -33.17 -10.58 6.39
N LEU A 547 -31.88 -10.91 6.48
CA LEU A 547 -31.15 -11.67 5.47
C LEU A 547 -31.30 -13.19 5.62
N LEU A 548 -31.95 -13.68 6.66
CA LEU A 548 -32.08 -15.12 6.91
C LEU A 548 -32.88 -15.80 5.79
N GLY A 549 -32.24 -16.75 5.09
CA GLY A 549 -32.85 -17.45 3.96
C GLY A 549 -32.75 -16.72 2.61
N GLU A 550 -32.30 -15.47 2.61
CA GLU A 550 -32.16 -14.68 1.39
C GLU A 550 -30.81 -14.98 0.70
N LYS A 551 -30.87 -15.10 -0.64
CA LYS A 551 -29.66 -15.32 -1.47
C LYS A 551 -29.10 -14.04 -2.07
N LYS A 552 -29.84 -12.93 -1.95
CA LYS A 552 -29.45 -11.60 -2.47
C LYS A 552 -29.87 -10.53 -1.49
N TRP A 553 -28.97 -9.59 -1.20
CA TRP A 553 -29.29 -8.42 -0.40
C TRP A 553 -29.94 -7.36 -1.29
N SER A 554 -31.26 -7.23 -1.21
CA SER A 554 -32.05 -6.26 -1.98
C SER A 554 -32.46 -5.07 -1.13
N SER A 555 -32.82 -3.95 -1.76
CA SER A 555 -33.22 -2.71 -1.07
C SER A 555 -34.44 -2.85 -0.17
N SER A 556 -35.31 -3.84 -0.44
CA SER A 556 -36.47 -4.17 0.42
C SER A 556 -36.10 -4.75 1.77
N LEU A 557 -34.85 -5.23 1.92
CA LEU A 557 -34.32 -5.83 3.15
C LEU A 557 -33.53 -4.85 4.03
N LEU A 558 -33.54 -3.56 3.68
CA LEU A 558 -32.85 -2.56 4.50
C LEU A 558 -33.62 -2.28 5.81
N PRO A 559 -32.87 -1.92 6.90
CA PRO A 559 -33.50 -1.49 8.13
C PRO A 559 -34.42 -0.26 7.95
N PRO A 560 -35.40 -0.05 8.84
CA PRO A 560 -36.21 1.17 8.83
C PRO A 560 -35.35 2.43 9.00
N ARG A 561 -35.72 3.54 8.35
CA ARG A 561 -34.99 4.83 8.40
C ARG A 561 -34.71 5.29 9.83
N SER A 562 -35.69 5.22 10.73
CA SER A 562 -35.54 5.60 12.13
C SER A 562 -34.43 4.81 12.86
N GLN A 563 -34.14 3.60 12.45
CA GLN A 563 -33.06 2.81 13.02
C GLN A 563 -31.71 3.13 12.33
N MET A 564 -31.72 3.46 11.05
CA MET A 564 -30.51 3.88 10.33
C MET A 564 -29.93 5.19 10.89
N ASP A 565 -30.79 6.14 11.36
CA ASP A 565 -30.37 7.43 11.90
C ASP A 565 -29.47 7.33 13.16
N ILE A 566 -29.46 6.19 13.82
CA ILE A 566 -28.49 5.93 14.91
C ILE A 566 -27.07 5.81 14.35
N HIS A 567 -26.92 5.32 13.11
CA HIS A 567 -25.67 4.85 12.54
C HIS A 567 -25.13 5.72 11.41
N VAL A 568 -26.01 6.31 10.61
CA VAL A 568 -25.68 7.18 9.46
C VAL A 568 -26.69 8.33 9.42
N ASP A 569 -26.53 9.24 8.48
CA ASP A 569 -27.61 10.11 8.03
C ASP A 569 -28.52 9.29 7.09
N ALA A 570 -29.71 8.93 7.57
CA ALA A 570 -30.61 8.06 6.83
C ALA A 570 -31.16 8.72 5.56
N GLU A 571 -31.31 10.05 5.51
CA GLU A 571 -31.74 10.78 4.34
C GLU A 571 -30.66 10.76 3.27
N GLU A 572 -29.41 11.06 3.64
CA GLU A 572 -28.26 10.96 2.76
C GLU A 572 -28.11 9.52 2.22
N PHE A 573 -28.15 8.51 3.09
CA PHE A 573 -28.02 7.11 2.70
C PHE A 573 -29.08 6.69 1.69
N MET A 574 -30.34 7.03 1.93
CA MET A 574 -31.45 6.71 1.03
C MET A 574 -31.36 7.47 -0.29
N SER A 575 -30.89 8.71 -0.27
CA SER A 575 -30.64 9.46 -1.52
C SER A 575 -29.60 8.76 -2.40
N LYS A 576 -28.53 8.21 -1.81
CA LYS A 576 -27.50 7.45 -2.52
C LYS A 576 -28.01 6.15 -3.12
N ILE A 577 -28.97 5.48 -2.50
CA ILE A 577 -29.63 4.31 -3.08
C ILE A 577 -30.36 4.66 -4.38
N THR A 578 -30.96 5.84 -4.43
CA THR A 578 -31.71 6.28 -5.62
C THR A 578 -30.85 6.87 -6.72
N ILE A 579 -29.62 7.29 -6.40
CA ILE A 579 -28.70 7.96 -7.33
C ILE A 579 -28.41 7.12 -8.58
N LEU A 580 -28.14 5.83 -8.46
CA LEU A 580 -27.85 4.98 -9.62
C LEU A 580 -29.06 4.82 -10.55
N ALA A 581 -30.25 4.66 -9.99
CA ALA A 581 -31.48 4.61 -10.77
C ALA A 581 -31.72 5.94 -11.48
N MET A 582 -31.50 7.05 -10.77
CA MET A 582 -31.58 8.40 -11.31
C MET A 582 -30.54 8.63 -12.41
N CYS A 583 -29.28 8.24 -12.24
CA CYS A 583 -28.25 8.35 -13.28
C CYS A 583 -28.62 7.58 -14.55
N LYS A 584 -29.24 6.42 -14.41
CA LYS A 584 -29.72 5.64 -15.54
C LYS A 584 -30.82 6.39 -16.32
N GLU A 585 -31.76 6.99 -15.62
CA GLU A 585 -32.84 7.78 -16.24
C GLU A 585 -32.29 9.06 -16.86
N LEU A 586 -31.41 9.77 -16.20
CA LEU A 586 -30.70 10.94 -16.75
C LEU A 586 -29.89 10.59 -17.99
N ALA A 587 -29.19 9.46 -17.99
CA ALA A 587 -28.44 8.98 -19.16
C ALA A 587 -29.34 8.69 -20.36
N LYS A 588 -30.50 8.08 -20.10
CA LYS A 588 -31.53 7.84 -21.14
C LYS A 588 -32.02 9.14 -21.74
N ILE A 589 -32.44 10.08 -20.90
CA ILE A 589 -32.93 11.39 -21.35
C ILE A 589 -31.82 12.16 -22.09
N SER A 590 -30.62 12.17 -21.59
CA SER A 590 -29.47 12.82 -22.22
C SER A 590 -29.18 12.24 -23.61
N HIS A 591 -29.23 10.92 -23.74
CA HIS A 591 -29.04 10.24 -25.03
C HIS A 591 -30.15 10.55 -26.04
N GLU A 592 -31.42 10.52 -25.63
CA GLU A 592 -32.53 10.87 -26.51
C GLU A 592 -32.44 12.34 -26.96
N MET A 593 -32.06 13.27 -26.08
CA MET A 593 -31.79 14.66 -26.47
C MET A 593 -30.64 14.80 -27.48
N TYR A 594 -29.56 14.00 -27.30
CA TYR A 594 -28.46 13.94 -28.24
C TYR A 594 -28.94 13.42 -29.61
N LEU A 595 -29.72 12.33 -29.60
CA LEU A 595 -30.31 11.72 -30.81
C LEU A 595 -31.18 12.73 -31.58
N GLU A 596 -32.09 13.44 -30.90
CA GLU A 596 -32.92 14.48 -31.47
C GLU A 596 -32.08 15.58 -32.15
N ALA A 597 -31.04 16.04 -31.48
CA ALA A 597 -30.14 17.08 -32.00
C ALA A 597 -29.31 16.62 -33.21
N GLU A 598 -28.88 15.37 -33.25
CA GLU A 598 -28.11 14.82 -34.37
C GLU A 598 -29.00 14.51 -35.59
N LEU A 599 -30.21 13.99 -35.39
CA LEU A 599 -31.17 13.76 -36.46
C LEU A 599 -31.65 15.07 -37.11
N ALA A 600 -31.70 16.16 -36.34
CA ALA A 600 -32.02 17.50 -36.88
C ALA A 600 -30.91 18.04 -37.80
N LYS A 601 -29.64 17.70 -37.56
CA LYS A 601 -28.49 18.13 -38.37
C LYS A 601 -28.27 17.27 -39.62
N THR A 602 -28.48 15.95 -39.52
CA THR A 602 -28.19 14.98 -40.59
C THR A 602 -29.20 13.81 -40.57
N PRO A 603 -30.26 13.86 -41.36
CA PRO A 603 -31.38 12.89 -41.29
C PRO A 603 -31.02 11.42 -41.65
N ASN A 604 -29.84 11.13 -42.20
CA ASN A 604 -29.50 9.80 -42.76
C ASN A 604 -28.11 9.29 -42.26
N LYS A 605 -27.75 9.56 -41.04
CA LYS A 605 -26.49 9.06 -40.49
C LYS A 605 -26.69 7.66 -39.89
N ASP A 606 -26.21 6.66 -40.61
CA ASP A 606 -26.12 5.27 -40.10
C ASP A 606 -24.91 5.13 -39.18
N LEU A 607 -25.06 5.63 -37.95
CA LEU A 607 -24.04 5.49 -36.89
C LEU A 607 -24.63 4.67 -35.75
N GLN A 608 -23.91 3.67 -35.28
CA GLN A 608 -24.33 2.81 -34.15
C GLN A 608 -24.70 3.60 -32.87
N ALA A 609 -24.20 4.83 -32.73
CA ALA A 609 -24.55 5.72 -31.62
C ALA A 609 -25.83 6.56 -31.87
N VAL A 610 -26.36 6.61 -33.09
CA VAL A 610 -27.53 7.41 -33.46
C VAL A 610 -28.75 6.48 -33.56
N THR A 611 -29.14 5.90 -32.46
CA THR A 611 -30.30 5.01 -32.33
C THR A 611 -30.98 5.26 -30.97
N HIS A 612 -32.31 4.98 -30.91
CA HIS A 612 -33.01 5.11 -29.62
C HIS A 612 -32.43 4.26 -28.51
N TRP A 613 -32.55 4.76 -27.29
CA TRP A 613 -31.98 4.11 -26.09
C TRP A 613 -32.29 2.61 -26.00
N GLU A 614 -33.49 2.21 -26.32
CA GLU A 614 -33.92 0.79 -26.22
C GLU A 614 -33.07 -0.13 -27.11
N ASN A 615 -32.67 0.38 -28.28
CA ASN A 615 -31.89 -0.34 -29.29
C ASN A 615 -30.38 -0.04 -29.20
N LEU A 616 -29.96 0.82 -28.27
CA LEU A 616 -28.55 1.20 -28.09
C LEU A 616 -27.76 0.02 -27.53
N ASN A 617 -26.53 -0.17 -28.03
CA ASN A 617 -25.63 -1.19 -27.55
C ASN A 617 -25.32 -1.00 -26.03
N GLU A 618 -25.22 -2.09 -25.30
CA GLU A 618 -24.96 -2.10 -23.86
C GLU A 618 -23.66 -1.36 -23.47
N THR A 619 -22.66 -1.35 -24.33
CA THR A 619 -21.42 -0.58 -24.11
C THR A 619 -21.70 0.92 -24.11
N TYR A 620 -22.48 1.43 -25.05
CA TYR A 620 -22.86 2.84 -25.07
C TYR A 620 -23.81 3.21 -23.92
N LYS A 621 -24.76 2.33 -23.57
CA LYS A 621 -25.60 2.54 -22.37
C LYS A 621 -24.76 2.68 -21.11
N LYS A 622 -23.80 1.80 -20.91
CA LYS A 622 -22.87 1.85 -19.77
C LYS A 622 -22.05 3.13 -19.76
N SER A 623 -21.50 3.56 -20.90
CA SER A 623 -20.74 4.81 -21.02
C SER A 623 -21.59 6.03 -20.66
N ASN A 624 -22.83 6.14 -21.17
CA ASN A 624 -23.73 7.23 -20.83
C ASN A 624 -24.14 7.25 -19.36
N ILE A 625 -24.36 6.07 -18.74
CA ILE A 625 -24.65 5.97 -17.32
C ILE A 625 -23.44 6.38 -16.51
N ALA A 626 -22.24 5.91 -16.86
CA ALA A 626 -21.00 6.26 -16.20
C ALA A 626 -20.71 7.77 -16.28
N GLN A 627 -21.03 8.42 -17.39
CA GLN A 627 -20.94 9.87 -17.52
C GLN A 627 -21.84 10.60 -16.51
N MET A 628 -23.11 10.19 -16.39
CA MET A 628 -24.02 10.81 -15.42
C MET A 628 -23.57 10.54 -13.97
N GLN A 629 -23.11 9.35 -13.67
CA GLN A 629 -22.53 9.02 -12.36
C GLN A 629 -21.31 9.90 -12.05
N TYR A 630 -20.42 10.09 -13.02
CA TYR A 630 -19.26 10.95 -12.88
C TYR A 630 -19.63 12.38 -12.50
N HIS A 631 -20.60 12.97 -13.17
CA HIS A 631 -21.05 14.32 -12.86
C HIS A 631 -21.69 14.41 -11.46
N VAL A 632 -22.55 13.46 -11.11
CA VAL A 632 -23.22 13.43 -9.81
C VAL A 632 -22.21 13.27 -8.66
N GLU A 633 -21.19 12.45 -8.82
CA GLU A 633 -20.12 12.30 -7.83
C GLU A 633 -19.27 13.56 -7.70
N ARG A 634 -18.96 14.20 -8.82
CA ARG A 634 -18.18 15.45 -8.85
C ARG A 634 -18.91 16.61 -8.16
N PHE A 635 -20.23 16.65 -8.20
CA PHE A 635 -20.99 17.69 -7.49
C PHE A 635 -20.67 17.77 -6.01
N ASN A 636 -20.34 16.65 -5.38
CA ASN A 636 -19.92 16.64 -3.98
C ASN A 636 -18.60 17.41 -3.73
N ASP A 637 -17.68 17.38 -4.70
CA ASP A 637 -16.39 18.10 -4.59
C ASP A 637 -16.60 19.63 -4.59
N PHE A 638 -17.74 20.09 -5.11
CA PHE A 638 -18.13 21.50 -5.23
C PHE A 638 -19.23 21.91 -4.23
N CYS A 639 -19.52 21.08 -3.24
CA CYS A 639 -20.61 21.30 -2.28
C CYS A 639 -21.99 21.50 -2.97
N ILE A 640 -22.21 20.83 -4.11
CA ILE A 640 -23.49 20.87 -4.82
C ILE A 640 -24.33 19.67 -4.38
N GLY A 641 -25.51 19.90 -3.89
CA GLY A 641 -26.51 18.90 -3.50
C GLY A 641 -27.58 18.71 -4.56
N ILE A 642 -28.32 17.60 -4.43
CA ILE A 642 -29.47 17.25 -5.28
C ILE A 642 -30.66 17.07 -4.35
N ARG A 643 -31.80 17.69 -4.68
CA ARG A 643 -33.06 17.55 -3.93
C ARG A 643 -34.28 17.54 -4.85
N GLN A 644 -35.43 17.16 -4.32
CA GLN A 644 -36.67 17.31 -5.04
C GLN A 644 -36.95 18.78 -5.36
N LYS A 645 -37.38 19.06 -6.58
CA LYS A 645 -37.71 20.42 -7.02
C LYS A 645 -38.89 20.97 -6.24
N SER A 646 -38.71 22.14 -5.63
CA SER A 646 -39.76 22.86 -4.96
C SER A 646 -40.47 23.77 -5.97
N PRO A 647 -41.83 23.95 -5.89
CA PRO A 647 -42.57 24.86 -6.78
C PRO A 647 -42.05 26.30 -6.77
N ASN A 648 -41.40 26.72 -5.65
CA ASN A 648 -40.95 28.10 -5.45
C ASN A 648 -39.40 28.20 -5.45
N SER A 649 -38.65 27.19 -5.92
CA SER A 649 -37.21 27.25 -5.97
C SER A 649 -36.70 28.20 -7.06
N GLU A 650 -35.67 28.97 -6.73
CA GLU A 650 -34.93 29.75 -7.72
C GLU A 650 -34.19 28.81 -8.68
N LYS A 651 -34.06 29.22 -9.93
CA LYS A 651 -33.34 28.44 -10.93
C LYS A 651 -31.84 28.36 -10.55
N PHE A 652 -31.34 27.14 -10.38
CA PHE A 652 -29.93 26.92 -10.08
C PHE A 652 -29.03 27.44 -11.22
N THR A 653 -27.93 28.07 -10.82
CA THR A 653 -26.82 28.49 -11.70
C THR A 653 -25.51 28.10 -11.07
N PHE A 654 -24.61 27.53 -11.86
CA PHE A 654 -23.26 27.27 -11.39
C PHE A 654 -22.51 28.60 -11.18
N LYS A 655 -21.62 28.65 -10.19
CA LYS A 655 -20.59 29.67 -10.10
C LYS A 655 -19.61 29.49 -11.26
N ASP A 656 -19.15 30.57 -11.87
CA ASP A 656 -18.29 30.52 -13.07
C ASP A 656 -17.02 29.66 -12.85
N GLU A 657 -16.41 29.75 -11.66
CA GLU A 657 -15.23 28.96 -11.32
C GLU A 657 -15.54 27.47 -11.23
N ASP A 658 -16.69 27.09 -10.63
CA ASP A 658 -17.11 25.70 -10.49
C ASP A 658 -17.49 25.11 -11.84
N LEU A 659 -18.21 25.89 -12.68
CA LEU A 659 -18.57 25.50 -14.04
C LEU A 659 -17.33 25.18 -14.89
N LEU A 660 -16.31 26.04 -14.82
CA LEU A 660 -15.07 25.86 -15.57
C LEU A 660 -14.33 24.58 -15.09
N LYS A 661 -14.20 24.38 -13.79
CA LYS A 661 -13.56 23.20 -13.21
C LYS A 661 -14.31 21.90 -13.57
N LEU A 662 -15.62 21.94 -13.57
CA LEU A 662 -16.46 20.81 -14.01
C LEU A 662 -16.28 20.49 -15.49
N ALA A 663 -16.21 21.51 -16.34
CA ALA A 663 -15.99 21.35 -17.78
C ALA A 663 -14.57 20.79 -18.07
N MET A 664 -13.54 21.29 -17.37
CA MET A 664 -12.17 20.74 -17.43
C MET A 664 -12.16 19.22 -17.04
N ALA A 665 -12.85 18.88 -15.98
CA ALA A 665 -12.93 17.51 -15.51
C ALA A 665 -13.69 16.60 -16.50
N GLU A 666 -14.73 17.10 -17.18
CA GLU A 666 -15.43 16.36 -18.23
C GLU A 666 -14.52 16.11 -19.43
N HIS A 667 -13.77 17.13 -19.86
CA HIS A 667 -12.79 16.96 -20.93
C HIS A 667 -11.73 15.90 -20.59
N GLU A 668 -11.18 15.93 -19.38
CA GLU A 668 -10.23 14.93 -18.92
C GLU A 668 -10.82 13.52 -18.90
N ARG A 669 -12.06 13.36 -18.42
CA ARG A 669 -12.81 12.10 -18.44
C ARG A 669 -12.97 11.58 -19.86
N TRP A 670 -13.42 12.47 -20.77
CA TRP A 670 -13.62 12.13 -22.18
C TRP A 670 -12.31 11.70 -22.86
N CYS A 671 -11.20 12.42 -22.62
CA CYS A 671 -9.87 12.04 -23.11
C CYS A 671 -9.46 10.65 -22.62
N LYS A 672 -9.60 10.37 -21.32
CA LYS A 672 -9.27 9.06 -20.74
C LYS A 672 -10.10 7.94 -21.38
N GLU A 673 -11.40 8.14 -21.54
CA GLU A 673 -12.29 7.17 -22.19
C GLU A 673 -11.87 6.89 -23.63
N ARG A 674 -11.56 7.93 -24.40
CA ARG A 674 -11.11 7.80 -25.79
C ARG A 674 -9.77 7.10 -25.91
N ILE A 675 -8.79 7.46 -25.07
CA ILE A 675 -7.47 6.81 -25.05
C ILE A 675 -7.61 5.32 -24.68
N ALA A 676 -8.42 5.01 -23.69
CA ALA A 676 -8.71 3.62 -23.31
C ALA A 676 -9.38 2.81 -24.43
N ASP A 677 -10.19 3.46 -25.27
CA ASP A 677 -10.81 2.88 -26.46
C ASP A 677 -9.85 2.85 -27.67
N GLY A 678 -8.58 3.25 -27.50
CA GLY A 678 -7.53 3.18 -28.52
C GLY A 678 -7.49 4.37 -29.48
N TRP A 679 -8.10 5.50 -29.13
CA TRP A 679 -7.96 6.75 -29.88
C TRP A 679 -6.63 7.42 -29.60
N VAL A 680 -6.08 8.08 -30.61
CA VAL A 680 -4.82 8.84 -30.54
C VAL A 680 -5.02 10.26 -31.06
N TYR A 681 -4.13 11.15 -30.63
CA TYR A 681 -4.12 12.52 -31.12
C TYR A 681 -3.70 12.57 -32.58
N GLY A 682 -4.30 13.49 -33.34
CA GLY A 682 -3.88 13.91 -34.67
C GLY A 682 -4.67 15.10 -35.16
N GLU A 683 -4.08 15.93 -36.03
CA GLU A 683 -4.61 17.24 -36.47
C GLU A 683 -6.00 17.15 -37.15
N LYS A 684 -6.28 16.03 -37.82
CA LYS A 684 -7.57 15.82 -38.50
C LYS A 684 -8.28 14.59 -37.93
N ARG A 685 -9.56 14.74 -37.66
CA ARG A 685 -10.39 13.64 -37.18
C ARG A 685 -10.51 12.53 -38.23
N ASP A 686 -10.18 11.30 -37.82
CA ASP A 686 -10.36 10.07 -38.59
C ASP A 686 -10.99 8.99 -37.71
N ASN A 687 -12.26 8.72 -37.93
CA ASN A 687 -12.99 7.76 -37.08
C ASN A 687 -12.58 6.31 -37.35
N GLU A 688 -12.10 5.96 -38.56
CA GLU A 688 -11.66 4.60 -38.90
C GLU A 688 -10.32 4.28 -38.23
N LYS A 689 -9.43 5.27 -38.19
CA LYS A 689 -8.09 5.16 -37.54
C LYS A 689 -8.11 5.55 -36.07
N LYS A 690 -9.27 5.92 -35.53
CA LYS A 690 -9.44 6.40 -34.16
C LYS A 690 -8.52 7.61 -33.83
N ILE A 691 -8.51 8.63 -34.71
CA ILE A 691 -7.73 9.86 -34.55
C ILE A 691 -8.68 11.01 -34.19
N HIS A 692 -8.33 11.79 -33.15
CA HIS A 692 -9.12 12.95 -32.74
C HIS A 692 -8.26 14.16 -32.38
N PRO A 693 -8.54 15.36 -32.91
CA PRO A 693 -7.73 16.58 -32.66
C PRO A 693 -7.90 17.17 -31.26
N SER A 694 -9.00 16.89 -30.57
CA SER A 694 -9.24 17.38 -29.21
C SER A 694 -8.69 16.45 -28.13
N LEU A 695 -7.90 15.42 -28.46
CA LEU A 695 -7.18 14.59 -27.48
C LEU A 695 -5.88 15.31 -27.01
N VAL A 696 -6.06 16.46 -26.42
CA VAL A 696 -5.00 17.36 -25.90
C VAL A 696 -5.41 17.88 -24.53
N PRO A 697 -4.48 18.36 -23.70
CA PRO A 697 -4.79 19.06 -22.44
C PRO A 697 -5.75 20.23 -22.67
N TRP A 698 -6.58 20.54 -21.67
CA TRP A 698 -7.58 21.61 -21.70
C TRP A 698 -7.03 22.96 -22.19
N GLU A 699 -5.82 23.30 -21.78
CA GLU A 699 -5.16 24.56 -22.13
C GLU A 699 -4.86 24.70 -23.62
N GLN A 700 -4.79 23.59 -24.34
CA GLN A 700 -4.49 23.51 -25.77
C GLN A 700 -5.77 23.45 -26.64
N LEU A 701 -6.96 23.34 -26.01
CA LEU A 701 -8.23 23.34 -26.74
C LEU A 701 -8.56 24.73 -27.28
N SER A 702 -9.24 24.75 -28.45
CA SER A 702 -9.87 25.97 -28.93
C SER A 702 -11.06 26.36 -28.05
N GLU A 703 -11.43 27.62 -28.03
CA GLU A 703 -12.59 28.12 -27.26
C GLU A 703 -13.91 27.44 -27.70
N GLU A 704 -14.03 27.07 -28.98
CA GLU A 704 -15.19 26.31 -29.47
C GLU A 704 -15.27 24.90 -28.88
N GLU A 705 -14.14 24.22 -28.72
CA GLU A 705 -14.09 22.89 -28.09
C GLU A 705 -14.34 22.97 -26.59
N LYS A 706 -13.76 23.94 -25.89
CA LYS A 706 -14.05 24.23 -24.48
C LYS A 706 -15.52 24.51 -24.23
N GLN A 707 -16.15 25.27 -25.10
CA GLN A 707 -17.59 25.58 -25.00
C GLN A 707 -18.46 24.32 -25.09
N LYS A 708 -18.06 23.31 -25.87
CA LYS A 708 -18.82 22.04 -25.95
C LYS A 708 -18.87 21.33 -24.59
N ASP A 709 -17.76 21.28 -23.87
CA ASP A 709 -17.71 20.65 -22.55
C ASP A 709 -18.48 21.50 -21.51
N ILE A 710 -18.42 22.83 -21.59
CA ILE A 710 -19.24 23.72 -20.78
C ILE A 710 -20.73 23.48 -21.03
N ASP A 711 -21.14 23.35 -22.30
CA ASP A 711 -22.54 23.11 -22.67
C ASP A 711 -23.03 21.75 -22.17
N VAL A 712 -22.15 20.73 -22.08
CA VAL A 712 -22.48 19.44 -21.47
C VAL A 712 -22.85 19.65 -19.99
N ILE A 713 -22.06 20.40 -19.23
CA ILE A 713 -22.34 20.66 -17.82
C ILE A 713 -23.61 21.48 -17.63
N LEU A 714 -23.81 22.53 -18.40
CA LEU A 714 -25.02 23.36 -18.33
C LEU A 714 -26.29 22.58 -18.67
N ARG A 715 -26.21 21.61 -19.60
CA ARG A 715 -27.31 20.73 -19.97
C ARG A 715 -27.78 19.85 -18.81
N ILE A 716 -26.88 19.54 -17.88
CA ILE A 716 -27.21 18.71 -16.70
C ILE A 716 -28.33 19.36 -15.88
N ILE A 717 -28.35 20.68 -15.72
CA ILE A 717 -29.45 21.40 -15.01
C ILE A 717 -30.79 21.05 -15.63
N THR A 718 -30.89 21.07 -16.97
CA THR A 718 -32.10 20.76 -17.70
C THR A 718 -32.50 19.29 -17.55
N LEU A 719 -31.50 18.38 -17.46
CA LEU A 719 -31.78 16.96 -17.26
C LEU A 719 -32.38 16.70 -15.87
N PHE A 720 -31.85 17.34 -14.83
CA PHE A 720 -32.41 17.21 -13.48
C PHE A 720 -33.81 17.78 -13.39
N ASP A 721 -34.04 18.94 -14.01
CA ASP A 721 -35.37 19.55 -14.09
C ASP A 721 -36.43 18.60 -14.69
N ARG A 722 -36.08 17.85 -15.73
CA ARG A 722 -36.99 16.91 -16.40
C ARG A 722 -37.45 15.73 -15.55
N ILE A 723 -36.62 15.35 -14.56
CA ILE A 723 -36.95 14.26 -13.64
C ILE A 723 -37.47 14.79 -12.28
N GLY A 724 -37.82 16.10 -12.22
CA GLY A 724 -38.40 16.70 -10.99
C GLY A 724 -37.40 16.94 -9.86
N LEU A 725 -36.11 17.02 -10.19
CA LEU A 725 -35.02 17.30 -9.25
C LEU A 725 -34.39 18.66 -9.54
N GLU A 726 -33.70 19.21 -8.53
CA GLU A 726 -32.93 20.44 -8.67
C GLU A 726 -31.59 20.33 -7.95
N LEU A 727 -30.62 21.08 -8.48
CA LEU A 727 -29.32 21.27 -7.85
C LEU A 727 -29.37 22.45 -6.89
N TYR A 728 -28.56 22.42 -5.85
CA TYR A 728 -28.39 23.54 -4.89
C TYR A 728 -26.99 23.50 -4.30
N TYR A 729 -26.46 24.66 -3.88
CA TYR A 729 -25.25 24.70 -3.06
C TYR A 729 -25.58 24.36 -1.61
N LYS A 730 -24.82 23.40 -1.02
CA LYS A 730 -24.95 22.97 0.40
C LYS A 730 -24.50 24.05 1.36
#